data_ace864bef1c677b332a0c46315372f8e
#
_entry.id   ace864bef1c677b332a0c46315372f8e
#
_cell.length_a   1.000
_cell.length_b   1.000
_cell.length_c   1.000
_cell.angle_alpha   90.00
_cell.angle_beta   90.00
_cell.angle_gamma   90.00
#
_symmetry.space_group_name_H-M   'P 1'
#
loop_
_entity.id
_entity.type
_entity.pdbx_description
1 polymer ?
#
loop_
_entity_poly.entity_id
_entity_poly.type
_entity_poly.pdbx_seq_one_letter_code
_entity_poly.pdbx_strand_id
1 'polypeptide(L)'
;MLFDWFSLSSHTWSGSQVSCYAGANACIDDSTSADASIEIAISYLKDPPASFQFPAYDIPAAFEEIISNVKSGLYANEYEFQADLYAAFNLAKDGHFRFIPDLIGAAIQFRRQDIALASVSLDGVAVPQIYTVSDLRAYNNGMFTNPSPVTQINGEDAVQVLEDLSLLGALQDRDALYNTLFYSPAFYASNKGDWQGYFGGTGRYGNIYPNASTSLTFENGTTVDIPTIARVVGDFSNITDGESFYAKYCSGTVPVTAVATPTPVPTPAPGGNLTGTAPLGYPTPVVIASDGSAGGYFLPDSDVAVLALLTYSPAIPAEFQLAVQTLIEDAKAAGKTKLIVDVSANGGGYIFQGHDTFRQLFPQIQQDGFNRFRSNELLQIAGKQFSAAIPPGFNPETSDNDTLINIWESYQNFRFDLNFTNQSFVSVVDKFSPETTNGDEFTPIHRWNFDDPLLTINETYGIGFDVTGYRSRANNFTQPFAAEDIILLYDGYCASTCTLFSEFLRVQANVRSVTFGGRPGLDESGEIPIIQNYGGVKGSNNVGYSYFNQLAEISLAAQGNPLNTTSGPVGPLSAEEVSLLELNLDTYAANRSTGTSINVRDNILRDNLDDGVPAQFIYEPTDCRLFYTPKSIIDPEEQWRQVAEAAWGGGACVAGSLGTGEDKLKRTVVRSGEQWRRTVEPKVISLPDKKPVRTLWWEAQFDTSVPY
;
A
#
# COMPACT_ATOMS: atom_id res chain seq x y z
N MET A 1 -30.81 18.70 -5.14
CA MET A 1 -31.44 17.41 -5.53
C MET A 1 -30.72 16.17 -4.92
N LEU A 2 -29.42 16.02 -4.96
CA LEU A 2 -28.72 14.90 -4.30
C LEU A 2 -28.68 15.06 -2.75
N PHE A 3 -28.60 16.26 -2.22
CA PHE A 3 -28.62 16.52 -0.77
C PHE A 3 -29.98 16.22 -0.11
N ASP A 4 -31.08 16.42 -0.83
CA ASP A 4 -32.41 16.03 -0.33
C ASP A 4 -32.57 14.50 -0.21
N TRP A 5 -31.78 13.72 -0.96
CA TRP A 5 -31.80 12.27 -0.93
C TRP A 5 -31.16 11.70 0.35
N PHE A 6 -30.12 12.32 0.87
CA PHE A 6 -29.51 11.93 2.14
C PHE A 6 -30.40 12.29 3.34
N SER A 7 -31.17 13.37 3.26
CA SER A 7 -32.15 13.75 4.29
C SER A 7 -33.45 12.93 4.24
N LEU A 8 -33.82 12.39 3.08
CA LEU A 8 -35.00 11.54 2.91
C LEU A 8 -34.83 10.10 3.43
N SER A 9 -33.59 9.66 3.69
CA SER A 9 -33.33 8.38 4.34
C SER A 9 -33.67 8.37 5.85
N SER A 10 -34.17 9.44 6.41
CA SER A 10 -34.66 9.54 7.80
C SER A 10 -35.98 8.78 8.07
N HIS A 11 -36.38 7.85 7.18
CA HIS A 11 -37.50 6.96 7.45
C HIS A 11 -37.08 5.84 8.42
N THR A 12 -37.59 6.00 9.61
CA THR A 12 -37.71 5.01 10.71
C THR A 12 -36.98 3.67 10.51
N TRP A 13 -35.88 3.57 11.16
CA TRP A 13 -34.94 2.46 11.26
C TRP A 13 -35.49 1.13 11.81
N SER A 14 -36.81 0.89 11.89
CA SER A 14 -37.36 -0.25 12.61
C SER A 14 -37.19 -1.63 11.97
N GLY A 15 -36.82 -1.71 10.70
CA GLY A 15 -36.61 -3.00 10.01
C GLY A 15 -35.20 -3.16 9.39
N SER A 16 -34.61 -2.07 8.92
CA SER A 16 -33.31 -2.05 8.23
C SER A 16 -32.11 -1.99 9.17
N GLN A 17 -32.28 -1.55 10.42
CA GLN A 17 -31.25 -1.60 11.47
C GLN A 17 -30.74 -3.03 11.72
N VAL A 18 -31.60 -4.02 11.62
CA VAL A 18 -31.25 -5.43 11.84
C VAL A 18 -30.31 -5.96 10.76
N SER A 19 -30.44 -5.47 9.53
CA SER A 19 -29.60 -5.94 8.42
C SER A 19 -28.21 -5.29 8.38
N CYS A 20 -28.11 -3.98 8.69
CA CYS A 20 -26.80 -3.34 8.87
C CYS A 20 -26.05 -3.91 10.09
N TYR A 21 -26.79 -4.16 11.17
CA TYR A 21 -26.30 -4.81 12.37
C TYR A 21 -25.85 -6.26 12.12
N ALA A 22 -26.60 -7.04 11.33
CA ALA A 22 -26.17 -8.38 10.94
C ALA A 22 -24.92 -8.37 10.06
N GLY A 23 -24.75 -7.33 9.20
CA GLY A 23 -23.53 -7.15 8.42
C GLY A 23 -22.33 -6.74 9.26
N ALA A 24 -22.52 -5.84 10.20
CA ALA A 24 -21.50 -5.47 11.17
C ALA A 24 -21.18 -6.68 12.08
N ASN A 25 -22.18 -7.43 12.53
CA ASN A 25 -21.97 -8.63 13.30
C ASN A 25 -21.32 -9.77 12.51
N ALA A 26 -21.70 -10.01 11.26
CA ALA A 26 -21.03 -11.03 10.43
C ALA A 26 -19.55 -10.72 10.20
N CYS A 27 -19.16 -9.44 10.23
CA CYS A 27 -17.74 -9.03 10.26
C CYS A 27 -17.11 -9.13 11.66
N ILE A 28 -17.88 -9.17 12.75
CA ILE A 28 -17.43 -8.77 14.09
C ILE A 28 -17.92 -9.70 15.20
N ASP A 29 -19.07 -10.40 15.05
CA ASP A 29 -19.75 -11.13 16.16
C ASP A 29 -19.13 -12.49 16.46
N ASP A 30 -18.07 -12.82 15.79
CA ASP A 30 -17.28 -13.98 16.11
C ASP A 30 -15.89 -13.55 16.54
N SER A 31 -15.73 -13.33 17.83
CA SER A 31 -14.42 -13.01 18.42
C SER A 31 -13.36 -14.06 18.09
N THR A 32 -13.75 -15.28 17.75
CA THR A 32 -12.85 -16.35 17.35
C THR A 32 -12.56 -16.35 15.85
N SER A 33 -13.54 -16.10 14.98
CA SER A 33 -13.30 -15.99 13.54
C SER A 33 -12.77 -14.61 13.14
N ALA A 34 -13.18 -13.56 13.86
CA ALA A 34 -12.59 -12.22 13.71
C ALA A 34 -11.12 -12.23 14.12
N ASP A 35 -10.75 -12.87 15.22
CA ASP A 35 -9.35 -13.07 15.63
C ASP A 35 -8.55 -13.87 14.59
N ALA A 36 -9.17 -14.80 13.88
CA ALA A 36 -8.51 -15.59 12.84
C ALA A 36 -8.30 -14.83 11.54
N SER A 37 -9.14 -13.83 11.25
CA SER A 37 -9.12 -13.08 9.98
C SER A 37 -8.62 -11.63 10.11
N ILE A 38 -8.38 -11.14 11.33
CA ILE A 38 -7.91 -9.78 11.56
C ILE A 38 -6.38 -9.72 11.40
N GLU A 39 -5.97 -8.57 10.97
CA GLU A 39 -4.66 -8.12 10.60
C GLU A 39 -3.50 -8.81 11.33
N ILE A 40 -2.49 -9.18 10.56
CA ILE A 40 -1.39 -10.04 10.99
C ILE A 40 -0.58 -9.49 12.17
N ALA A 41 -0.47 -8.16 12.28
CA ALA A 41 0.34 -7.50 13.31
C ALA A 41 -0.50 -6.89 14.44
N ILE A 42 -1.68 -7.45 14.72
CA ILE A 42 -2.62 -6.89 15.70
C ILE A 42 -2.01 -6.68 17.10
N SER A 43 -1.13 -7.58 17.56
CA SER A 43 -0.44 -7.45 18.83
C SER A 43 0.51 -6.25 18.86
N TYR A 44 1.14 -5.95 17.73
CA TYR A 44 2.01 -4.78 17.59
C TYR A 44 1.22 -3.47 17.44
N LEU A 45 0.00 -3.50 16.92
CA LEU A 45 -0.87 -2.32 16.91
C LEU A 45 -1.39 -2.00 18.31
N LYS A 46 -1.66 -3.00 19.14
CA LYS A 46 -2.07 -2.81 20.54
C LYS A 46 -0.92 -2.32 21.44
N ASP A 47 0.30 -2.74 21.17
CA ASP A 47 1.52 -2.34 21.90
C ASP A 47 2.65 -2.06 20.90
N PRO A 48 2.59 -0.92 20.19
CA PRO A 48 3.53 -0.63 19.13
C PRO A 48 4.92 -0.29 19.68
N PRO A 49 5.99 -0.69 18.95
CA PRO A 49 7.35 -0.27 19.31
C PRO A 49 7.49 1.25 19.18
N ALA A 50 8.44 1.82 19.92
CA ALA A 50 8.70 3.27 19.94
C ALA A 50 9.02 3.89 18.56
N SER A 51 9.41 3.06 17.59
CA SER A 51 9.64 3.47 16.19
C SER A 51 8.36 3.76 15.40
N PHE A 52 7.20 3.31 15.88
CA PHE A 52 5.92 3.56 15.21
C PHE A 52 5.37 4.94 15.56
N GLN A 53 4.97 5.70 14.55
CA GLN A 53 4.60 7.13 14.72
C GLN A 53 3.16 7.37 15.18
N PHE A 54 2.36 6.31 15.29
CA PHE A 54 0.95 6.41 15.65
C PHE A 54 0.69 5.81 17.04
N PRO A 55 -0.38 6.25 17.72
CA PRO A 55 -0.76 5.68 19.00
C PRO A 55 -1.18 4.22 18.84
N ALA A 56 -1.16 3.48 19.96
CA ALA A 56 -1.72 2.14 20.04
C ALA A 56 -3.17 2.12 19.53
N TYR A 57 -3.51 1.09 18.79
CA TYR A 57 -4.83 0.93 18.20
C TYR A 57 -5.36 -0.50 18.40
N ASP A 58 -6.49 -0.62 19.07
CA ASP A 58 -7.20 -1.89 19.30
C ASP A 58 -8.32 -2.04 18.28
N ILE A 59 -8.07 -2.80 17.19
CA ILE A 59 -9.03 -3.02 16.11
C ILE A 59 -10.33 -3.66 16.62
N PRO A 60 -10.32 -4.77 17.41
CA PRO A 60 -11.54 -5.33 18.00
C PRO A 60 -12.33 -4.32 18.81
N ALA A 61 -11.67 -3.56 19.70
CA ALA A 61 -12.36 -2.57 20.52
C ALA A 61 -12.99 -1.45 19.66
N ALA A 62 -12.35 -1.06 18.57
CA ALA A 62 -12.91 -0.08 17.62
C ALA A 62 -14.19 -0.59 16.93
N PHE A 63 -14.22 -1.86 16.58
CA PHE A 63 -15.42 -2.48 16.00
C PHE A 63 -16.55 -2.65 17.04
N GLU A 64 -16.23 -3.05 18.26
CA GLU A 64 -17.21 -3.11 19.36
C GLU A 64 -17.85 -1.74 19.63
N GLU A 65 -17.09 -0.66 19.54
CA GLU A 65 -17.61 0.70 19.64
C GLU A 65 -18.62 1.01 18.51
N ILE A 66 -18.32 0.65 17.27
CA ILE A 66 -19.24 0.82 16.13
C ILE A 66 -20.53 0.03 16.35
N ILE A 67 -20.42 -1.24 16.81
CA ILE A 67 -21.58 -2.06 17.17
C ILE A 67 -22.43 -1.37 18.25
N SER A 68 -21.80 -0.85 19.29
CA SER A 68 -22.49 -0.14 20.36
C SER A 68 -23.19 1.11 19.83
N ASN A 69 -22.55 1.85 18.91
CA ASN A 69 -23.12 3.05 18.27
C ASN A 69 -24.34 2.70 17.41
N VAL A 70 -24.30 1.61 16.65
CA VAL A 70 -25.46 1.09 15.91
C VAL A 70 -26.59 0.72 16.88
N LYS A 71 -26.30 -0.08 17.94
CA LYS A 71 -27.29 -0.51 18.94
C LYS A 71 -27.96 0.65 19.67
N SER A 72 -27.23 1.74 19.89
CA SER A 72 -27.76 2.94 20.56
C SER A 72 -28.51 3.90 19.62
N GLY A 73 -28.48 3.65 18.30
CA GLY A 73 -29.07 4.52 17.28
C GLY A 73 -28.33 5.85 17.12
N LEU A 74 -27.01 5.84 17.32
CA LEU A 74 -26.17 7.04 17.20
C LEU A 74 -26.10 7.57 15.76
N TYR A 75 -26.04 6.69 14.76
CA TYR A 75 -25.94 7.07 13.35
C TYR A 75 -27.29 7.55 12.82
N ALA A 76 -27.34 8.73 12.23
CA ALA A 76 -28.56 9.28 11.65
C ALA A 76 -28.91 8.64 10.29
N ASN A 77 -27.95 8.06 9.59
CA ASN A 77 -28.13 7.45 8.27
C ASN A 77 -27.02 6.42 7.96
N GLU A 78 -27.21 5.66 6.89
CA GLU A 78 -26.29 4.61 6.43
C GLU A 78 -24.89 5.14 6.07
N TYR A 79 -24.81 6.36 5.49
CA TYR A 79 -23.51 6.96 5.14
C TYR A 79 -22.65 7.18 6.38
N GLU A 80 -23.24 7.65 7.47
CA GLU A 80 -22.54 7.88 8.72
C GLU A 80 -21.93 6.62 9.28
N PHE A 81 -22.72 5.56 9.35
CA PHE A 81 -22.24 4.24 9.76
C PHE A 81 -21.11 3.76 8.87
N GLN A 82 -21.28 3.82 7.55
CA GLN A 82 -20.26 3.33 6.61
C GLN A 82 -18.98 4.19 6.63
N ALA A 83 -19.10 5.49 6.83
CA ALA A 83 -17.96 6.38 6.95
C ALA A 83 -17.13 6.10 8.23
N ASP A 84 -17.82 5.83 9.37
CA ASP A 84 -17.14 5.45 10.61
C ASP A 84 -16.46 4.08 10.48
N LEU A 85 -17.14 3.11 9.88
CA LEU A 85 -16.54 1.81 9.58
C LEU A 85 -15.30 1.94 8.68
N TYR A 86 -15.38 2.74 7.62
CA TYR A 86 -14.25 3.01 6.73
C TYR A 86 -13.08 3.66 7.47
N ALA A 87 -13.36 4.61 8.35
CA ALA A 87 -12.34 5.26 9.18
C ALA A 87 -11.66 4.28 10.14
N ALA A 88 -12.43 3.35 10.75
CA ALA A 88 -11.88 2.34 11.65
C ALA A 88 -10.82 1.45 10.99
N PHE A 89 -11.04 1.03 9.74
CA PHE A 89 -10.05 0.30 8.98
C PHE A 89 -8.79 1.13 8.68
N ASN A 90 -8.95 2.41 8.31
CA ASN A 90 -7.84 3.29 8.00
C ASN A 90 -6.97 3.64 9.22
N LEU A 91 -7.55 3.65 10.43
CA LEU A 91 -6.83 3.93 11.66
C LEU A 91 -5.85 2.83 12.07
N ALA A 92 -6.00 1.62 11.54
CA ALA A 92 -5.00 0.55 11.69
C ALA A 92 -3.66 0.87 11.02
N LYS A 93 -3.63 1.91 10.16
CA LYS A 93 -2.41 2.33 9.45
C LYS A 93 -1.75 1.21 8.65
N ASP A 94 -2.55 0.32 8.10
CA ASP A 94 -2.13 -0.68 7.12
C ASP A 94 -2.97 -0.54 5.84
N GLY A 95 -2.32 -0.14 4.74
CA GLY A 95 -3.00 0.00 3.45
C GLY A 95 -3.47 -1.32 2.83
N HIS A 96 -3.01 -2.46 3.32
CA HIS A 96 -3.52 -3.79 2.97
C HIS A 96 -4.75 -4.18 3.79
N PHE A 97 -4.94 -3.63 5.00
CA PHE A 97 -6.13 -3.82 5.81
C PHE A 97 -7.22 -2.85 5.35
N ARG A 98 -8.14 -3.32 4.52
CA ARG A 98 -9.10 -2.49 3.82
C ARG A 98 -10.47 -3.12 3.73
N PHE A 99 -11.47 -2.30 4.04
CA PHE A 99 -12.88 -2.56 3.76
C PHE A 99 -13.48 -1.27 3.17
N ILE A 100 -13.97 -1.31 1.94
CA ILE A 100 -14.66 -0.19 1.31
C ILE A 100 -16.15 -0.53 1.28
N PRO A 101 -16.96 0.04 2.19
CA PRO A 101 -18.38 -0.24 2.25
C PRO A 101 -19.09 0.05 0.93
N ASP A 102 -20.17 -0.67 0.68
CA ASP A 102 -20.89 -0.70 -0.59
C ASP A 102 -21.40 0.68 -1.04
N LEU A 103 -22.06 1.44 -0.18
CA LEU A 103 -22.57 2.76 -0.53
C LEU A 103 -21.45 3.72 -0.93
N ILE A 104 -20.42 3.86 -0.09
CA ILE A 104 -19.34 4.83 -0.34
C ILE A 104 -18.39 4.36 -1.45
N GLY A 105 -18.34 3.07 -1.74
CA GLY A 105 -17.50 2.52 -2.80
C GLY A 105 -18.20 2.36 -4.15
N ALA A 106 -19.49 2.00 -4.15
CA ALA A 106 -20.23 1.64 -5.37
C ALA A 106 -21.16 2.74 -5.90
N ALA A 107 -21.64 3.64 -5.05
CA ALA A 107 -22.66 4.58 -5.46
C ALA A 107 -22.11 5.97 -5.81
N ILE A 108 -21.39 6.61 -4.88
CA ILE A 108 -20.99 8.01 -4.98
C ILE A 108 -19.57 8.18 -4.45
N GLN A 109 -18.79 9.00 -5.15
CA GLN A 109 -17.50 9.52 -4.67
C GLN A 109 -17.56 11.06 -4.65
N PHE A 110 -16.76 11.66 -3.78
CA PHE A 110 -16.73 13.11 -3.61
C PHE A 110 -15.43 13.69 -4.13
N ARG A 111 -15.50 14.84 -4.79
CA ARG A 111 -14.33 15.61 -5.24
C ARG A 111 -14.53 17.09 -4.98
N ARG A 112 -13.48 17.77 -4.55
CA ARG A 112 -13.39 19.23 -4.65
C ARG A 112 -13.17 19.58 -6.12
N GLN A 113 -13.98 20.51 -6.63
CA GLN A 113 -14.01 20.80 -8.06
C GLN A 113 -12.71 21.47 -8.52
N ASP A 114 -12.03 20.87 -9.50
CA ASP A 114 -10.90 21.43 -10.26
C ASP A 114 -9.74 21.99 -9.39
N ILE A 115 -9.50 21.41 -8.22
CA ILE A 115 -8.43 21.82 -7.32
C ILE A 115 -7.38 20.70 -7.12
N ALA A 116 -6.12 21.07 -7.27
CA ALA A 116 -4.96 20.30 -6.84
C ALA A 116 -4.03 21.23 -6.07
N LEU A 117 -3.60 20.79 -4.89
CA LEU A 117 -2.60 21.50 -4.09
C LEU A 117 -1.21 20.88 -4.27
N ALA A 118 -0.20 21.66 -3.94
CA ALA A 118 1.20 21.22 -3.89
C ALA A 118 1.91 21.91 -2.71
N SER A 119 2.78 21.16 -2.03
CA SER A 119 3.67 21.67 -0.99
C SER A 119 5.04 21.92 -1.61
N VAL A 120 5.42 23.19 -1.75
CA VAL A 120 6.54 23.62 -2.61
C VAL A 120 7.40 24.69 -1.93
N SER A 121 8.72 24.54 -2.05
CA SER A 121 9.72 25.58 -1.73
C SER A 121 10.08 26.33 -3.03
N LEU A 122 9.94 27.66 -3.05
CA LEU A 122 10.22 28.45 -4.26
C LEU A 122 11.71 28.42 -4.65
N ASP A 123 12.60 28.23 -3.69
CA ASP A 123 14.07 28.18 -3.89
C ASP A 123 14.68 26.80 -3.63
N GLY A 124 13.85 25.80 -3.25
CA GLY A 124 14.28 24.43 -2.91
C GLY A 124 14.93 24.29 -1.53
N VAL A 125 15.04 25.35 -0.73
CA VAL A 125 15.71 25.38 0.58
C VAL A 125 14.79 25.86 1.70
N ALA A 126 14.03 26.91 1.47
CA ALA A 126 13.05 27.43 2.42
C ALA A 126 11.96 26.41 2.70
N VAL A 127 11.39 26.46 3.92
CA VAL A 127 10.28 25.59 4.30
C VAL A 127 9.14 25.68 3.27
N PRO A 128 8.63 24.55 2.76
CA PRO A 128 7.58 24.56 1.76
C PRO A 128 6.30 25.25 2.24
N GLN A 129 5.65 25.94 1.31
CA GLN A 129 4.33 26.54 1.48
C GLN A 129 3.34 25.82 0.55
N ILE A 130 2.05 26.02 0.81
CA ILE A 130 0.97 25.37 0.06
C ILE A 130 0.56 26.28 -1.10
N TYR A 131 0.57 25.73 -2.31
CA TYR A 131 0.14 26.44 -3.52
C TYR A 131 -0.91 25.61 -4.28
N THR A 132 -1.68 26.26 -5.14
CA THR A 132 -2.44 25.55 -6.15
C THR A 132 -1.52 25.15 -7.32
N VAL A 133 -1.74 23.98 -7.88
CA VAL A 133 -0.96 23.53 -9.05
C VAL A 133 -1.18 24.42 -10.28
N SER A 134 -2.39 25.00 -10.41
CA SER A 134 -2.70 25.98 -11.46
C SER A 134 -1.81 27.21 -11.39
N ASP A 135 -1.60 27.75 -10.17
CA ASP A 135 -0.76 28.94 -9.98
C ASP A 135 0.72 28.61 -10.24
N LEU A 136 1.19 27.43 -9.79
CA LEU A 136 2.56 27.01 -10.09
C LEU A 136 2.82 26.81 -11.58
N ARG A 137 1.86 26.27 -12.33
CA ARG A 137 1.94 26.16 -13.79
C ARG A 137 1.97 27.55 -14.44
N ALA A 138 1.12 28.47 -13.99
CA ALA A 138 1.11 29.85 -14.49
C ALA A 138 2.41 30.60 -14.16
N TYR A 139 2.95 30.40 -12.95
CA TYR A 139 4.26 30.94 -12.54
C TYR A 139 5.39 30.40 -13.43
N ASN A 140 5.47 29.09 -13.66
CA ASN A 140 6.47 28.47 -14.52
C ASN A 140 6.38 28.94 -15.97
N ASN A 141 5.17 29.33 -16.44
CA ASN A 141 4.93 29.91 -17.75
C ASN A 141 5.16 31.44 -17.80
N GLY A 142 5.65 32.06 -16.72
CA GLY A 142 5.96 33.46 -16.65
C GLY A 142 4.74 34.41 -16.65
N MET A 143 3.56 33.91 -16.32
CA MET A 143 2.33 34.72 -16.27
C MET A 143 2.31 35.69 -15.09
N PHE A 144 3.05 35.41 -14.03
CA PHE A 144 3.28 36.31 -12.90
C PHE A 144 4.61 35.96 -12.20
N THR A 145 5.08 36.90 -11.35
CA THR A 145 6.43 36.80 -10.74
C THR A 145 6.44 36.12 -9.37
N ASN A 146 5.30 36.09 -8.66
CA ASN A 146 5.16 35.48 -7.33
C ASN A 146 3.81 34.79 -7.21
N PRO A 147 3.76 33.46 -7.05
CA PRO A 147 2.53 32.76 -6.68
C PRO A 147 2.20 33.10 -5.22
N SER A 148 0.91 33.22 -4.89
CA SER A 148 0.46 33.44 -3.53
C SER A 148 0.15 32.13 -2.84
N PRO A 149 0.78 31.80 -1.70
CA PRO A 149 0.47 30.56 -1.01
C PRO A 149 -0.93 30.58 -0.36
N VAL A 150 -1.51 29.40 -0.21
CA VAL A 150 -2.72 29.18 0.58
C VAL A 150 -2.31 29.19 2.06
N THR A 151 -2.86 30.12 2.84
CA THR A 151 -2.58 30.28 4.27
C THR A 151 -3.66 29.69 5.16
N GLN A 152 -4.91 29.64 4.67
CA GLN A 152 -6.02 29.06 5.42
C GLN A 152 -6.92 28.19 4.54
N ILE A 153 -7.45 27.13 5.15
CA ILE A 153 -8.51 26.28 4.62
C ILE A 153 -9.69 26.35 5.59
N ASN A 154 -10.86 26.79 5.11
CA ASN A 154 -12.05 27.01 5.94
C ASN A 154 -11.81 27.94 7.16
N GLY A 155 -10.88 28.89 7.02
CA GLY A 155 -10.55 29.85 8.07
C GLY A 155 -9.52 29.38 9.10
N GLU A 156 -9.04 28.14 9.01
CA GLU A 156 -8.00 27.54 9.88
C GLU A 156 -6.65 27.47 9.14
N ASP A 157 -5.54 27.34 9.88
CA ASP A 157 -4.21 27.23 9.30
C ASP A 157 -4.13 26.08 8.29
N ALA A 158 -3.68 26.37 7.08
CA ALA A 158 -3.70 25.42 5.96
C ALA A 158 -2.84 24.18 6.21
N VAL A 159 -1.67 24.36 6.84
CA VAL A 159 -0.75 23.24 7.13
C VAL A 159 -1.37 22.32 8.17
N GLN A 160 -1.92 22.90 9.26
CA GLN A 160 -2.56 22.12 10.32
C GLN A 160 -3.77 21.32 9.79
N VAL A 161 -4.65 21.97 9.00
CA VAL A 161 -5.81 21.28 8.38
C VAL A 161 -5.35 20.11 7.49
N LEU A 162 -4.28 20.30 6.72
CA LEU A 162 -3.75 19.24 5.86
C LEU A 162 -3.06 18.13 6.65
N GLU A 163 -2.35 18.45 7.73
CA GLU A 163 -1.79 17.43 8.62
C GLU A 163 -2.90 16.59 9.27
N ASP A 164 -3.93 17.23 9.80
CA ASP A 164 -5.08 16.55 10.41
C ASP A 164 -5.84 15.69 9.37
N LEU A 165 -6.08 16.24 8.18
CA LEU A 165 -6.70 15.49 7.08
C LEU A 165 -5.88 14.27 6.71
N SER A 166 -4.55 14.38 6.70
CA SER A 166 -3.66 13.26 6.36
C SER A 166 -3.83 12.05 7.27
N LEU A 167 -4.17 12.27 8.55
CA LEU A 167 -4.37 11.21 9.54
C LEU A 167 -5.55 10.28 9.25
N LEU A 168 -6.45 10.66 8.33
CA LEU A 168 -7.54 9.78 7.89
C LEU A 168 -7.09 8.67 6.93
N GLY A 169 -5.87 8.74 6.43
CA GLY A 169 -5.33 7.74 5.53
C GLY A 169 -4.77 6.50 6.25
N ALA A 170 -4.54 5.45 5.48
CA ALA A 170 -4.15 4.13 5.96
C ALA A 170 -2.64 3.82 5.79
N LEU A 171 -1.80 4.81 5.43
CA LEU A 171 -0.37 4.57 5.29
C LEU A 171 0.33 4.53 6.65
N GLN A 172 1.49 3.90 6.69
CA GLN A 172 2.25 3.62 7.92
C GLN A 172 3.18 4.76 8.36
N ASP A 173 3.20 5.87 7.61
CA ASP A 173 4.07 7.01 7.87
C ASP A 173 3.33 8.34 7.70
N ARG A 174 3.59 9.29 8.59
CA ARG A 174 2.92 10.60 8.59
C ARG A 174 3.32 11.48 7.39
N ASP A 175 4.56 11.41 6.95
CA ASP A 175 5.04 12.20 5.80
C ASP A 175 4.53 11.62 4.48
N ALA A 176 4.44 10.29 4.37
CA ALA A 176 3.79 9.61 3.26
C ALA A 176 2.32 9.99 3.16
N LEU A 177 1.59 9.96 4.28
CA LEU A 177 0.19 10.40 4.36
C LEU A 177 0.02 11.87 3.92
N TYR A 178 0.91 12.75 4.37
CA TYR A 178 0.88 14.15 4.01
C TYR A 178 1.15 14.35 2.51
N ASN A 179 2.17 13.68 1.96
CA ASN A 179 2.51 13.77 0.53
C ASN A 179 1.37 13.31 -0.38
N THR A 180 0.58 12.31 0.00
CA THR A 180 -0.56 11.84 -0.81
C THR A 180 -1.68 12.86 -0.96
N LEU A 181 -1.75 13.88 -0.09
CA LEU A 181 -2.75 14.96 -0.23
C LEU A 181 -2.52 15.81 -1.47
N PHE A 182 -1.31 15.84 -2.00
CA PHE A 182 -0.87 16.75 -3.04
C PHE A 182 -0.83 16.10 -4.44
N TYR A 183 -0.70 16.98 -5.42
CA TYR A 183 -0.41 16.57 -6.79
C TYR A 183 0.96 15.89 -6.85
N SER A 184 1.03 14.84 -7.63
CA SER A 184 2.27 14.13 -7.96
C SER A 184 2.29 13.80 -9.45
N PRO A 185 3.38 14.08 -10.20
CA PRO A 185 3.46 13.72 -11.61
C PRO A 185 3.44 12.21 -11.83
N ALA A 186 4.02 11.42 -10.92
CA ALA A 186 4.01 9.97 -11.02
C ALA A 186 2.59 9.40 -10.83
N PHE A 187 1.84 9.86 -9.82
CA PHE A 187 0.43 9.50 -9.67
C PHE A 187 -0.43 9.99 -10.84
N TYR A 188 -0.17 11.19 -11.35
CA TYR A 188 -0.87 11.73 -12.51
C TYR A 188 -0.66 10.83 -13.74
N ALA A 189 0.57 10.39 -13.97
CA ALA A 189 0.91 9.48 -15.06
C ALA A 189 0.25 8.10 -14.88
N SER A 190 0.37 7.49 -13.70
CA SER A 190 -0.19 6.16 -13.37
C SER A 190 -1.71 6.14 -13.46
N ASN A 191 -2.37 7.26 -13.16
CA ASN A 191 -3.83 7.40 -13.22
C ASN A 191 -4.32 8.03 -14.54
N LYS A 192 -3.52 7.99 -15.59
CA LYS A 192 -3.89 8.45 -16.95
C LYS A 192 -4.39 9.91 -16.99
N GLY A 193 -3.82 10.75 -16.12
CA GLY A 193 -4.16 12.17 -16.02
C GLY A 193 -5.28 12.51 -15.03
N ASP A 194 -5.87 11.54 -14.37
CA ASP A 194 -6.93 11.76 -13.36
C ASP A 194 -6.35 11.70 -11.93
N TRP A 195 -5.50 12.68 -11.58
CA TRP A 195 -4.95 12.81 -10.24
C TRP A 195 -4.85 14.27 -9.80
N GLN A 196 -5.51 14.59 -8.70
CA GLN A 196 -5.52 15.92 -8.06
C GLN A 196 -4.93 15.91 -6.63
N GLY A 197 -4.38 14.78 -6.19
CA GLY A 197 -4.07 14.52 -4.79
C GLY A 197 -5.30 14.11 -3.98
N TYR A 198 -5.09 13.53 -2.83
CA TYR A 198 -6.19 13.12 -1.94
C TYR A 198 -6.99 14.32 -1.44
N PHE A 199 -6.35 15.49 -1.26
CA PHE A 199 -7.11 16.72 -0.93
C PHE A 199 -8.18 17.01 -1.98
N GLY A 200 -7.89 16.84 -3.26
CA GLY A 200 -8.86 17.01 -4.35
C GLY A 200 -9.98 15.96 -4.37
N GLY A 201 -9.88 14.90 -3.56
CA GLY A 201 -10.84 13.79 -3.54
C GLY A 201 -10.50 12.67 -4.54
N THR A 202 -9.24 12.55 -4.97
CA THR A 202 -8.78 11.36 -5.71
C THR A 202 -8.34 10.25 -4.75
N GLY A 203 -8.18 9.03 -5.27
CA GLY A 203 -7.79 7.87 -4.48
C GLY A 203 -8.78 7.57 -3.36
N ARG A 204 -8.27 7.15 -2.22
CA ARG A 204 -9.09 6.71 -1.07
C ARG A 204 -9.91 7.82 -0.42
N TYR A 205 -9.53 9.09 -0.60
CA TYR A 205 -10.27 10.22 -0.03
C TYR A 205 -11.51 10.61 -0.84
N GLY A 206 -11.69 10.09 -2.05
CA GLY A 206 -12.94 10.18 -2.77
C GLY A 206 -14.13 9.52 -2.07
N ASN A 207 -13.87 8.66 -1.09
CA ASN A 207 -14.88 8.01 -0.27
C ASN A 207 -15.32 8.86 0.95
N ILE A 208 -14.66 10.00 1.18
CA ILE A 208 -14.89 10.87 2.33
C ILE A 208 -15.55 12.18 1.87
N TYR A 209 -16.67 12.53 2.46
CA TYR A 209 -17.37 13.77 2.14
C TYR A 209 -16.65 14.98 2.78
N PRO A 210 -16.14 15.93 1.98
CA PRO A 210 -15.34 17.04 2.50
C PRO A 210 -16.15 18.32 2.77
N ASN A 211 -17.44 18.23 3.08
CA ASN A 211 -18.43 19.31 3.10
C ASN A 211 -18.88 19.81 1.72
N ALA A 212 -19.91 20.67 1.67
CA ALA A 212 -20.49 21.20 0.45
C ALA A 212 -19.52 22.09 -0.35
N SER A 213 -18.64 22.79 0.36
CA SER A 213 -17.59 23.62 -0.21
C SER A 213 -16.35 23.63 0.69
N THR A 214 -15.22 24.02 0.13
CA THR A 214 -13.97 24.28 0.84
C THR A 214 -13.49 25.67 0.48
N SER A 215 -13.28 26.54 1.48
CA SER A 215 -12.76 27.88 1.29
C SER A 215 -11.24 27.91 1.41
N LEU A 216 -10.55 28.46 0.42
CA LEU A 216 -9.11 28.68 0.43
C LEU A 216 -8.81 30.17 0.54
N THR A 217 -8.09 30.58 1.58
CA THR A 217 -7.60 31.96 1.74
C THR A 217 -6.11 32.01 1.43
N PHE A 218 -5.73 32.93 0.56
CA PHE A 218 -4.35 33.13 0.11
C PHE A 218 -3.66 34.24 0.90
N GLU A 219 -2.33 34.26 0.92
CA GLU A 219 -1.52 35.27 1.59
C GLU A 219 -1.83 36.69 1.11
N ASN A 220 -2.18 36.85 -0.17
CA ASN A 220 -2.56 38.13 -0.75
C ASN A 220 -3.97 38.63 -0.32
N GLY A 221 -4.65 37.90 0.55
CA GLY A 221 -5.99 38.21 1.08
C GLY A 221 -7.15 37.77 0.18
N THR A 222 -6.90 37.16 -0.95
CA THR A 222 -7.96 36.59 -1.80
C THR A 222 -8.51 35.32 -1.17
N THR A 223 -9.83 35.13 -1.23
CA THR A 223 -10.50 33.88 -0.82
C THR A 223 -11.28 33.30 -1.99
N VAL A 224 -11.21 31.97 -2.16
CA VAL A 224 -11.91 31.24 -3.21
C VAL A 224 -12.66 30.07 -2.58
N ASP A 225 -13.95 29.97 -2.87
CA ASP A 225 -14.78 28.85 -2.44
C ASP A 225 -14.83 27.78 -3.54
N ILE A 226 -14.47 26.57 -3.17
CA ILE A 226 -14.40 25.40 -4.05
C ILE A 226 -15.59 24.48 -3.74
N PRO A 227 -16.55 24.34 -4.64
CA PRO A 227 -17.67 23.44 -4.40
C PRO A 227 -17.24 21.99 -4.42
N THR A 228 -17.90 21.17 -3.62
CA THR A 228 -17.78 19.71 -3.68
C THR A 228 -18.77 19.18 -4.71
N ILE A 229 -18.28 18.34 -5.61
CA ILE A 229 -19.11 17.60 -6.55
C ILE A 229 -19.22 16.15 -6.11
N ALA A 230 -20.41 15.58 -6.24
CA ALA A 230 -20.66 14.15 -6.10
C ALA A 230 -20.50 13.49 -7.47
N ARG A 231 -19.45 12.63 -7.60
CA ARG A 231 -19.28 11.78 -8.77
C ARG A 231 -20.13 10.53 -8.60
N VAL A 232 -21.14 10.39 -9.42
CA VAL A 232 -21.95 9.17 -9.50
C VAL A 232 -21.09 8.09 -10.19
N VAL A 233 -20.77 7.02 -9.47
CA VAL A 233 -20.00 5.87 -9.99
C VAL A 233 -20.90 4.66 -10.24
N GLY A 234 -22.03 4.57 -9.54
CA GLY A 234 -23.01 3.50 -9.67
C GLY A 234 -24.12 3.77 -10.70
N ASP A 235 -24.87 2.73 -10.98
CA ASP A 235 -26.07 2.83 -11.83
C ASP A 235 -27.30 3.26 -10.99
N PHE A 236 -27.83 4.45 -11.25
CA PHE A 236 -29.00 5.00 -10.57
C PHE A 236 -30.31 4.72 -11.31
N SER A 237 -30.32 3.87 -12.34
CA SER A 237 -31.55 3.44 -13.01
C SER A 237 -32.47 2.72 -12.02
N ASN A 238 -33.77 3.02 -12.08
CA ASN A 238 -34.80 2.50 -11.18
C ASN A 238 -34.68 2.88 -9.70
N ILE A 239 -33.84 3.83 -9.36
CA ILE A 239 -33.79 4.42 -8.02
C ILE A 239 -34.75 5.62 -8.00
N THR A 240 -35.77 5.57 -7.16
CA THR A 240 -36.81 6.59 -7.04
C THR A 240 -36.91 7.21 -5.67
N ASP A 241 -36.33 6.55 -4.65
CA ASP A 241 -36.38 6.93 -3.25
C ASP A 241 -35.28 6.27 -2.44
N GLY A 242 -35.20 6.55 -1.15
CA GLY A 242 -34.18 5.98 -0.25
C GLY A 242 -34.29 4.47 -0.07
N GLU A 243 -35.50 3.91 -0.13
CA GLU A 243 -35.72 2.46 -0.01
C GLU A 243 -35.16 1.71 -1.23
N SER A 244 -35.46 2.18 -2.44
CA SER A 244 -34.92 1.61 -3.67
C SER A 244 -33.40 1.80 -3.79
N PHE A 245 -32.86 2.88 -3.24
CA PHE A 245 -31.42 3.10 -3.13
C PHE A 245 -30.78 2.08 -2.16
N TYR A 246 -31.36 1.95 -0.96
CA TYR A 246 -30.90 0.99 0.04
C TYR A 246 -30.92 -0.46 -0.50
N ALA A 247 -32.04 -0.85 -1.11
CA ALA A 247 -32.20 -2.19 -1.69
C ALA A 247 -31.13 -2.48 -2.78
N LYS A 248 -30.68 -1.47 -3.50
CA LYS A 248 -29.70 -1.62 -4.57
C LYS A 248 -28.25 -1.62 -4.06
N TYR A 249 -27.91 -0.73 -3.13
CA TYR A 249 -26.51 -0.48 -2.75
C TYR A 249 -26.16 -0.88 -1.33
N CYS A 250 -27.13 -1.16 -0.45
CA CYS A 250 -26.86 -1.36 0.97
C CYS A 250 -27.43 -2.69 1.50
N SER A 251 -27.94 -3.57 0.65
CA SER A 251 -28.57 -4.83 1.07
C SER A 251 -27.66 -6.07 0.98
N GLY A 252 -26.41 -5.92 0.52
CA GLY A 252 -25.49 -7.03 0.27
C GLY A 252 -25.90 -7.93 -0.91
N THR A 253 -26.84 -7.47 -1.75
CA THR A 253 -27.29 -8.22 -2.93
C THR A 253 -26.46 -7.95 -4.19
N VAL A 254 -25.56 -6.96 -4.16
CA VAL A 254 -24.60 -6.75 -5.24
C VAL A 254 -23.61 -7.92 -5.23
N PRO A 255 -23.55 -8.74 -6.29
CA PRO A 255 -22.54 -9.79 -6.34
C PRO A 255 -21.16 -9.13 -6.22
N VAL A 256 -20.34 -9.61 -5.29
CA VAL A 256 -18.89 -9.36 -5.35
C VAL A 256 -18.50 -9.81 -6.76
N THR A 257 -18.08 -8.87 -7.60
CA THR A 257 -17.52 -9.22 -8.90
C THR A 257 -16.36 -10.13 -8.57
N ALA A 258 -16.53 -11.41 -8.87
CA ALA A 258 -15.45 -12.39 -8.69
C ALA A 258 -14.21 -11.76 -9.30
N VAL A 259 -13.13 -11.74 -8.52
CA VAL A 259 -11.82 -11.33 -9.05
C VAL A 259 -11.66 -12.11 -10.33
N ALA A 260 -11.62 -11.40 -11.46
CA ALA A 260 -11.53 -12.05 -12.75
C ALA A 260 -10.36 -13.02 -12.67
N THR A 261 -10.64 -14.29 -12.95
CA THR A 261 -9.58 -15.30 -13.10
C THR A 261 -8.54 -14.68 -14.02
N PRO A 262 -7.25 -14.63 -13.64
CA PRO A 262 -6.25 -14.00 -14.47
C PRO A 262 -6.35 -14.60 -15.87
N THR A 263 -6.65 -13.76 -16.86
CA THR A 263 -6.58 -14.18 -18.26
C THR A 263 -5.11 -14.51 -18.50
N PRO A 264 -4.77 -15.66 -19.11
CA PRO A 264 -3.40 -16.00 -19.42
C PRO A 264 -2.71 -14.82 -20.11
N VAL A 265 -1.66 -14.28 -19.50
CA VAL A 265 -0.92 -13.16 -20.07
C VAL A 265 -0.08 -13.71 -21.22
N PRO A 266 -0.21 -13.18 -22.46
CA PRO A 266 0.64 -13.64 -23.55
C PRO A 266 2.11 -13.44 -23.19
N THR A 267 2.90 -14.50 -23.21
CA THR A 267 4.35 -14.40 -23.07
C THR A 267 4.90 -13.69 -24.31
N PRO A 268 5.62 -12.56 -24.19
CA PRO A 268 6.27 -11.94 -25.34
C PRO A 268 7.26 -12.91 -25.98
N ALA A 269 7.30 -12.94 -27.30
CA ALA A 269 8.33 -13.68 -28.00
C ALA A 269 9.71 -13.14 -27.62
N PRO A 270 10.73 -13.98 -27.36
CA PRO A 270 12.08 -13.52 -27.10
C PRO A 270 12.56 -12.59 -28.23
N GLY A 271 12.94 -11.36 -27.91
CA GLY A 271 13.37 -10.33 -28.86
C GLY A 271 12.25 -9.43 -29.39
N GLY A 272 11.07 -9.39 -28.77
CA GLY A 272 10.01 -8.44 -29.11
C GLY A 272 10.46 -6.99 -28.87
N ASN A 273 10.19 -6.08 -29.84
CA ASN A 273 10.41 -4.66 -29.66
C ASN A 273 9.41 -4.12 -28.62
N LEU A 274 9.92 -3.54 -27.53
CA LEU A 274 9.11 -2.81 -26.57
C LEU A 274 8.55 -1.54 -27.25
N THR A 275 7.24 -1.42 -27.34
CA THR A 275 6.55 -0.38 -28.14
C THR A 275 5.66 0.52 -27.28
N GLY A 276 5.96 0.66 -26.01
CA GLY A 276 5.22 1.52 -25.09
C GLY A 276 5.30 3.01 -25.47
N THR A 277 4.35 3.79 -24.97
CA THR A 277 4.34 5.26 -25.08
C THR A 277 4.75 5.88 -23.75
N ALA A 278 5.41 7.04 -23.80
CA ALA A 278 5.78 7.77 -22.58
C ALA A 278 4.55 8.02 -21.70
N PRO A 279 4.64 7.79 -20.38
CA PRO A 279 3.59 8.16 -19.45
C PRO A 279 3.34 9.68 -19.49
N LEU A 280 2.13 10.11 -19.14
CA LEU A 280 1.75 11.52 -19.20
C LEU A 280 2.67 12.38 -18.33
N GLY A 281 3.26 13.41 -18.94
CA GLY A 281 4.18 14.33 -18.25
C GLY A 281 5.61 13.83 -18.13
N TYR A 282 5.92 12.63 -18.59
CA TYR A 282 7.28 12.11 -18.63
C TYR A 282 7.98 12.43 -19.95
N PRO A 283 9.33 12.56 -19.96
CA PRO A 283 10.08 12.73 -21.19
C PRO A 283 10.01 11.48 -22.07
N THR A 284 10.56 11.57 -23.29
CA THR A 284 10.62 10.40 -24.18
C THR A 284 11.57 9.35 -23.62
N PRO A 285 11.12 8.11 -23.36
CA PRO A 285 11.96 7.05 -22.87
C PRO A 285 12.90 6.50 -23.96
N VAL A 286 14.05 5.93 -23.55
CA VAL A 286 14.91 5.12 -24.43
C VAL A 286 14.38 3.70 -24.56
N VAL A 287 13.73 3.22 -23.52
CA VAL A 287 13.04 1.92 -23.48
C VAL A 287 11.85 2.01 -22.52
N ILE A 288 10.76 1.33 -22.82
CA ILE A 288 9.59 1.32 -21.95
C ILE A 288 8.74 0.06 -22.18
N ALA A 289 8.22 -0.54 -21.10
CA ALA A 289 7.20 -1.58 -21.18
C ALA A 289 5.92 -1.05 -21.86
N SER A 290 5.18 -1.91 -22.54
CA SER A 290 4.04 -1.52 -23.37
C SER A 290 2.94 -0.77 -22.61
N ASP A 291 2.79 -1.06 -21.31
CA ASP A 291 1.83 -0.42 -20.41
C ASP A 291 2.39 0.78 -19.63
N GLY A 292 3.68 1.12 -19.82
CA GLY A 292 4.34 2.20 -19.12
C GLY A 292 4.77 1.91 -17.68
N SER A 293 4.64 0.67 -17.20
CA SER A 293 4.95 0.27 -15.82
C SER A 293 6.42 0.44 -15.45
N ALA A 294 7.34 0.20 -16.40
CA ALA A 294 8.77 0.40 -16.27
C ALA A 294 9.32 1.15 -17.49
N GLY A 295 10.00 2.26 -17.26
CA GLY A 295 10.59 3.10 -18.31
C GLY A 295 12.04 3.46 -18.01
N GLY A 296 12.88 3.43 -19.05
CA GLY A 296 14.27 3.84 -18.99
C GLY A 296 14.50 5.18 -19.71
N TYR A 297 15.29 6.05 -19.11
CA TYR A 297 15.57 7.39 -19.61
C TYR A 297 17.07 7.72 -19.47
N PHE A 298 17.55 8.64 -20.28
CA PHE A 298 18.88 9.22 -20.11
C PHE A 298 18.74 10.71 -19.82
N LEU A 299 19.34 11.18 -18.73
CA LEU A 299 19.40 12.62 -18.50
C LEU A 299 20.28 13.26 -19.59
N PRO A 300 19.79 14.34 -20.25
CA PRO A 300 20.57 15.07 -21.22
C PRO A 300 21.87 15.64 -20.61
N ASP A 301 22.96 15.64 -21.39
CA ASP A 301 24.27 16.18 -21.01
C ASP A 301 24.82 15.60 -19.68
N SER A 302 24.51 14.37 -19.35
CA SER A 302 24.86 13.71 -18.09
C SER A 302 25.25 12.24 -18.31
N ASP A 303 26.01 11.68 -17.38
CA ASP A 303 26.34 10.25 -17.32
C ASP A 303 25.29 9.43 -16.54
N VAL A 304 24.13 10.02 -16.25
CA VAL A 304 23.05 9.41 -15.47
C VAL A 304 22.02 8.75 -16.37
N ALA A 305 21.69 7.50 -16.08
CA ALA A 305 20.48 6.82 -16.54
C ALA A 305 19.41 6.85 -15.43
N VAL A 306 18.14 6.74 -15.82
CA VAL A 306 17.01 6.68 -14.90
C VAL A 306 16.16 5.47 -15.23
N LEU A 307 15.85 4.66 -14.22
CA LEU A 307 14.87 3.59 -14.24
C LEU A 307 13.65 4.06 -13.44
N ALA A 308 12.59 4.47 -14.14
CA ALA A 308 11.33 4.85 -13.50
C ALA A 308 10.39 3.64 -13.45
N LEU A 309 9.99 3.28 -12.24
CA LEU A 309 9.15 2.12 -11.94
C LEU A 309 7.83 2.63 -11.34
N LEU A 310 6.82 2.86 -12.18
CA LEU A 310 5.54 3.41 -11.73
C LEU A 310 4.67 2.39 -10.97
N THR A 311 4.86 1.10 -11.24
CA THR A 311 4.15 0.02 -10.54
C THR A 311 4.88 -1.31 -10.73
N TYR A 312 4.72 -2.23 -9.79
CA TYR A 312 5.11 -3.63 -9.93
C TYR A 312 3.94 -4.53 -10.37
N SER A 313 2.85 -3.96 -10.87
CA SER A 313 1.71 -4.68 -11.44
C SER A 313 1.60 -4.47 -12.95
N PRO A 314 2.64 -4.83 -13.74
CA PRO A 314 2.58 -4.70 -15.18
C PRO A 314 1.51 -5.61 -15.79
N ALA A 315 0.94 -5.16 -16.91
CA ALA A 315 0.02 -5.99 -17.68
C ALA A 315 0.73 -7.24 -18.27
N ILE A 316 2.02 -7.11 -18.59
CA ILE A 316 2.87 -8.21 -19.11
C ILE A 316 4.18 -8.23 -18.29
N PRO A 317 4.27 -9.08 -17.25
CA PRO A 317 5.43 -9.12 -16.36
C PRO A 317 6.77 -9.35 -17.08
N ALA A 318 6.82 -10.16 -18.12
CA ALA A 318 8.01 -10.41 -18.90
C ALA A 318 8.49 -9.18 -19.70
N GLU A 319 7.61 -8.29 -20.14
CA GLU A 319 8.01 -7.02 -20.76
C GLU A 319 8.65 -6.06 -19.76
N PHE A 320 8.13 -6.02 -18.53
CA PHE A 320 8.77 -5.26 -17.47
C PHE A 320 10.20 -5.75 -17.19
N GLN A 321 10.39 -7.08 -17.03
CA GLN A 321 11.71 -7.68 -16.87
C GLN A 321 12.64 -7.31 -18.02
N LEU A 322 12.15 -7.38 -19.25
CA LEU A 322 12.90 -7.03 -20.46
C LEU A 322 13.25 -5.54 -20.52
N ALA A 323 12.32 -4.65 -20.12
CA ALA A 323 12.56 -3.20 -20.11
C ALA A 323 13.69 -2.84 -19.15
N VAL A 324 13.72 -3.43 -17.96
CA VAL A 324 14.81 -3.24 -16.99
C VAL A 324 16.13 -3.74 -17.55
N GLN A 325 16.15 -4.94 -18.11
CA GLN A 325 17.37 -5.52 -18.73
C GLN A 325 17.87 -4.66 -19.87
N THR A 326 17.00 -4.24 -20.78
CA THR A 326 17.37 -3.43 -21.96
C THR A 326 17.92 -2.07 -21.53
N LEU A 327 17.31 -1.41 -20.52
CA LEU A 327 17.87 -0.15 -20.00
C LEU A 327 19.29 -0.34 -19.48
N ILE A 328 19.56 -1.41 -18.73
CA ILE A 328 20.91 -1.70 -18.22
C ILE A 328 21.92 -1.87 -19.36
N GLU A 329 21.55 -2.59 -20.42
CA GLU A 329 22.38 -2.81 -21.58
C GLU A 329 22.63 -1.52 -22.37
N ASP A 330 21.58 -0.74 -22.63
CA ASP A 330 21.63 0.55 -23.35
C ASP A 330 22.42 1.61 -22.56
N ALA A 331 22.25 1.67 -21.24
CA ALA A 331 23.00 2.57 -20.37
C ALA A 331 24.51 2.28 -20.45
N LYS A 332 24.91 1.01 -20.38
CA LYS A 332 26.31 0.61 -20.59
C LYS A 332 26.83 0.98 -21.98
N ALA A 333 26.05 0.73 -23.01
CA ALA A 333 26.42 1.05 -24.38
C ALA A 333 26.57 2.57 -24.61
N ALA A 334 25.73 3.37 -23.93
CA ALA A 334 25.76 4.83 -23.97
C ALA A 334 26.81 5.46 -23.02
N GLY A 335 27.58 4.64 -22.28
CA GLY A 335 28.59 5.12 -21.32
C GLY A 335 28.00 5.80 -20.10
N LYS A 336 26.76 5.48 -19.71
CA LYS A 336 26.16 5.94 -18.46
C LYS A 336 26.81 5.19 -17.31
N THR A 337 27.23 5.93 -16.28
CA THR A 337 27.95 5.38 -15.13
C THR A 337 27.15 5.43 -13.85
N LYS A 338 26.02 6.14 -13.84
CA LYS A 338 25.14 6.35 -12.68
C LYS A 338 23.70 6.00 -13.01
N LEU A 339 22.96 5.55 -12.00
CA LEU A 339 21.58 5.13 -12.13
C LEU A 339 20.71 5.76 -11.02
N ILE A 340 19.65 6.48 -11.40
CA ILE A 340 18.54 6.82 -10.53
C ILE A 340 17.49 5.71 -10.68
N VAL A 341 17.05 5.11 -9.60
CA VAL A 341 15.88 4.23 -9.57
C VAL A 341 14.74 5.00 -8.94
N ASP A 342 13.82 5.45 -9.76
CA ASP A 342 12.66 6.25 -9.35
C ASP A 342 11.47 5.33 -9.08
N VAL A 343 11.06 5.28 -7.82
CA VAL A 343 9.90 4.51 -7.34
C VAL A 343 8.80 5.43 -6.80
N SER A 344 8.75 6.67 -7.25
CA SER A 344 7.70 7.62 -6.88
C SER A 344 6.33 7.06 -7.26
N ALA A 345 5.34 7.21 -6.37
CA ALA A 345 3.97 6.73 -6.48
C ALA A 345 3.83 5.20 -6.71
N ASN A 346 4.87 4.41 -6.49
CA ASN A 346 4.83 2.97 -6.71
C ASN A 346 4.11 2.25 -5.56
N GLY A 347 2.91 1.76 -5.81
CA GLY A 347 2.09 1.01 -4.84
C GLY A 347 2.45 -0.47 -4.68
N GLY A 348 3.52 -0.94 -5.34
CA GLY A 348 3.87 -2.36 -5.35
C GLY A 348 3.23 -3.14 -6.49
N GLY A 349 2.97 -4.41 -6.26
CA GLY A 349 2.40 -5.36 -7.21
C GLY A 349 2.98 -6.77 -7.06
N TYR A 350 3.39 -7.40 -8.15
CA TYR A 350 3.93 -8.75 -8.14
C TYR A 350 5.27 -8.83 -7.39
N ILE A 351 5.32 -9.64 -6.35
CA ILE A 351 6.49 -9.80 -5.47
C ILE A 351 7.72 -10.24 -6.28
N PHE A 352 7.55 -11.19 -7.19
CA PHE A 352 8.65 -11.73 -8.00
C PHE A 352 9.27 -10.68 -8.92
N GLN A 353 8.49 -9.67 -9.33
CA GLN A 353 8.98 -8.56 -10.14
C GLN A 353 10.00 -7.69 -9.35
N GLY A 354 9.72 -7.44 -8.07
CA GLY A 354 10.65 -6.72 -7.19
C GLY A 354 11.94 -7.52 -6.93
N HIS A 355 11.81 -8.82 -6.70
CA HIS A 355 12.96 -9.73 -6.54
C HIS A 355 13.82 -9.77 -7.81
N ASP A 356 13.19 -9.91 -8.97
CA ASP A 356 13.90 -9.94 -10.26
C ASP A 356 14.64 -8.63 -10.55
N THR A 357 13.99 -7.49 -10.33
CA THR A 357 14.59 -6.17 -10.54
C THR A 357 15.84 -5.98 -9.67
N PHE A 358 15.76 -6.39 -8.39
CA PHE A 358 16.93 -6.38 -7.51
C PHE A 358 18.05 -7.28 -8.03
N ARG A 359 17.70 -8.49 -8.44
CA ARG A 359 18.69 -9.48 -8.95
C ARG A 359 19.31 -9.06 -10.29
N GLN A 360 18.63 -8.27 -11.11
CA GLN A 360 19.25 -7.68 -12.31
C GLN A 360 20.30 -6.63 -11.95
N LEU A 361 20.12 -5.87 -10.85
CA LEU A 361 21.07 -4.85 -10.39
C LEU A 361 22.20 -5.47 -9.53
N PHE A 362 21.90 -6.46 -8.71
CA PHE A 362 22.84 -7.11 -7.78
C PHE A 362 22.77 -8.64 -7.89
N PRO A 363 23.19 -9.22 -9.03
CA PRO A 363 23.02 -10.66 -9.30
C PRO A 363 23.75 -11.59 -8.33
N GLN A 364 24.79 -11.12 -7.66
CA GLN A 364 25.56 -11.89 -6.69
C GLN A 364 24.99 -11.85 -5.26
N ILE A 365 24.01 -10.97 -4.97
CA ILE A 365 23.39 -10.88 -3.64
C ILE A 365 22.10 -11.69 -3.66
N GLN A 366 22.02 -12.75 -2.85
CA GLN A 366 20.76 -13.44 -2.63
C GLN A 366 19.86 -12.56 -1.73
N GLN A 367 18.69 -12.24 -2.23
CA GLN A 367 17.73 -11.42 -1.51
C GLN A 367 17.13 -12.14 -0.30
N ASP A 368 16.84 -11.43 0.78
CA ASP A 368 16.26 -11.98 2.00
C ASP A 368 14.81 -12.41 1.79
N GLY A 369 13.90 -11.49 1.67
CA GLY A 369 12.47 -11.76 1.49
C GLY A 369 11.88 -12.62 2.61
N PHE A 370 12.37 -12.44 3.85
CA PHE A 370 11.89 -13.16 5.02
C PHE A 370 10.46 -12.73 5.36
N ASN A 371 9.60 -13.71 5.54
CA ASN A 371 8.22 -13.47 5.89
C ASN A 371 7.68 -14.58 6.80
N ARG A 372 6.56 -14.33 7.45
CA ARG A 372 5.86 -15.29 8.30
C ARG A 372 4.37 -14.97 8.32
N PHE A 373 3.57 -15.91 8.78
CA PHE A 373 2.13 -15.72 9.03
C PHE A 373 1.88 -15.60 10.52
N ARG A 374 0.85 -14.87 10.91
CA ARG A 374 0.26 -15.02 12.23
C ARG A 374 -0.35 -16.42 12.34
N SER A 375 0.02 -17.14 13.40
CA SER A 375 -0.44 -18.51 13.64
C SER A 375 -1.77 -18.47 14.40
N ASN A 376 -2.86 -18.54 13.67
CA ASN A 376 -4.21 -18.64 14.24
C ASN A 376 -4.81 -20.02 13.96
N GLU A 377 -5.95 -20.32 14.59
CA GLU A 377 -6.61 -21.62 14.49
C GLU A 377 -7.00 -21.95 13.04
N LEU A 378 -7.52 -20.99 12.28
CA LEU A 378 -7.89 -21.20 10.87
C LEU A 378 -6.67 -21.58 10.03
N LEU A 379 -5.52 -20.90 10.21
CA LEU A 379 -4.27 -21.25 9.52
C LEU A 379 -3.80 -22.66 9.88
N GLN A 380 -3.89 -23.05 11.16
CA GLN A 380 -3.50 -24.39 11.63
C GLN A 380 -4.38 -25.48 11.03
N ILE A 381 -5.70 -25.25 10.97
CA ILE A 381 -6.64 -26.17 10.31
C ILE A 381 -6.33 -26.25 8.82
N ALA A 382 -6.26 -25.10 8.14
CA ALA A 382 -6.00 -25.05 6.69
C ALA A 382 -4.67 -25.70 6.35
N GLY A 383 -3.61 -25.47 7.13
CA GLY A 383 -2.30 -26.07 6.93
C GLY A 383 -2.34 -27.61 6.93
N LYS A 384 -3.10 -28.18 7.85
CA LYS A 384 -3.32 -29.65 7.90
C LYS A 384 -4.16 -30.13 6.72
N GLN A 385 -5.29 -29.49 6.45
CA GLN A 385 -6.28 -29.96 5.47
C GLN A 385 -5.79 -29.78 4.04
N PHE A 386 -5.18 -28.68 3.66
CA PHE A 386 -4.58 -28.45 2.35
C PHE A 386 -3.46 -29.45 2.07
N SER A 387 -2.63 -29.71 3.07
CA SER A 387 -1.55 -30.68 2.94
C SER A 387 -2.06 -32.10 2.78
N ALA A 388 -3.19 -32.44 3.43
CA ALA A 388 -3.85 -33.74 3.35
C ALA A 388 -4.67 -33.92 2.05
N ALA A 389 -5.10 -32.85 1.41
CA ALA A 389 -5.83 -32.90 0.15
C ALA A 389 -4.97 -33.44 -1.00
N ILE A 390 -3.65 -33.34 -0.89
CA ILE A 390 -2.71 -33.80 -1.91
C ILE A 390 -2.48 -35.33 -1.79
N PRO A 391 -2.87 -36.13 -2.80
CA PRO A 391 -2.70 -37.56 -2.74
C PRO A 391 -1.23 -37.99 -2.83
N PRO A 392 -0.88 -39.18 -2.30
CA PRO A 392 0.46 -39.71 -2.42
C PRO A 392 0.94 -39.86 -3.88
N GLY A 393 2.16 -39.41 -4.17
CA GLY A 393 2.73 -39.46 -5.50
C GLY A 393 2.20 -38.43 -6.47
N PHE A 394 1.42 -37.46 -6.04
CA PHE A 394 1.01 -36.34 -6.87
C PHE A 394 2.22 -35.52 -7.33
N ASN A 395 2.25 -35.23 -8.62
CA ASN A 395 3.25 -34.33 -9.22
C ASN A 395 2.53 -33.17 -9.89
N PRO A 396 2.64 -31.94 -9.36
CA PRO A 396 1.93 -30.79 -9.88
C PRO A 396 2.38 -30.37 -11.28
N GLU A 397 3.66 -30.61 -11.65
CA GLU A 397 4.20 -30.24 -12.96
C GLU A 397 3.64 -31.11 -14.12
N THR A 398 3.10 -32.27 -13.82
CA THR A 398 2.59 -33.22 -14.83
C THR A 398 1.09 -33.53 -14.68
N SER A 399 0.45 -32.90 -13.74
CA SER A 399 -0.99 -33.10 -13.47
C SER A 399 -1.86 -32.24 -14.35
N ASP A 400 -3.03 -32.76 -14.75
CA ASP A 400 -4.11 -32.02 -15.41
C ASP A 400 -5.19 -31.60 -14.38
N ASN A 401 -4.96 -31.77 -13.09
CA ASN A 401 -5.92 -31.43 -12.04
C ASN A 401 -5.64 -30.06 -11.45
N ASP A 402 -6.22 -29.01 -12.04
CA ASP A 402 -6.03 -27.62 -11.64
C ASP A 402 -6.33 -27.38 -10.16
N THR A 403 -7.34 -28.05 -9.60
CA THR A 403 -7.69 -27.92 -8.16
C THR A 403 -6.54 -28.39 -7.27
N LEU A 404 -5.97 -29.56 -7.56
CA LEU A 404 -4.86 -30.09 -6.77
C LEU A 404 -3.56 -29.29 -6.99
N ILE A 405 -3.35 -28.74 -8.20
CA ILE A 405 -2.22 -27.85 -8.47
C ILE A 405 -2.38 -26.57 -7.62
N ASN A 406 -3.54 -25.93 -7.64
CA ASN A 406 -3.81 -24.74 -6.82
C ASN A 406 -3.66 -25.01 -5.31
N ILE A 407 -4.09 -26.17 -4.82
CA ILE A 407 -3.89 -26.56 -3.43
C ILE A 407 -2.40 -26.80 -3.13
N TRP A 408 -1.64 -27.36 -4.05
CA TRP A 408 -0.19 -27.55 -3.91
C TRP A 408 0.54 -26.21 -3.83
N GLU A 409 0.20 -25.28 -4.74
CA GLU A 409 0.77 -23.92 -4.85
C GLU A 409 0.15 -22.94 -3.84
N SER A 410 -0.44 -23.44 -2.77
CA SER A 410 -1.06 -22.61 -1.74
C SER A 410 -0.15 -22.47 -0.52
N TYR A 411 -0.15 -21.28 0.10
CA TYR A 411 0.58 -21.00 1.35
C TYR A 411 0.26 -21.97 2.49
N GLN A 412 -0.96 -22.52 2.49
CA GLN A 412 -1.42 -23.50 3.46
C GLN A 412 -0.85 -24.90 3.22
N ASN A 413 -0.25 -25.16 2.08
CA ASN A 413 0.44 -26.42 1.85
C ASN A 413 1.89 -26.33 2.33
N PHE A 414 2.34 -27.31 3.15
CA PHE A 414 3.71 -27.26 3.67
C PHE A 414 4.78 -27.39 2.57
N ARG A 415 4.43 -27.86 1.37
CA ARG A 415 5.36 -28.10 0.27
C ARG A 415 5.68 -26.84 -0.54
N PHE A 416 4.87 -25.78 -0.37
CA PHE A 416 4.88 -24.63 -1.25
C PHE A 416 6.10 -23.71 -1.05
N ASP A 417 6.41 -23.32 0.20
CA ASP A 417 7.48 -22.38 0.51
C ASP A 417 8.80 -23.09 0.86
N LEU A 418 9.86 -22.32 0.98
CA LEU A 418 11.13 -22.72 1.59
C LEU A 418 11.23 -22.17 3.01
N ASN A 419 11.99 -22.85 3.86
CA ASN A 419 12.32 -22.39 5.20
C ASN A 419 13.43 -21.31 5.18
N PHE A 420 13.78 -20.80 6.35
CA PHE A 420 14.85 -19.81 6.54
C PHE A 420 16.16 -20.16 5.82
N THR A 421 16.53 -21.44 5.75
CA THR A 421 17.77 -21.93 5.11
C THR A 421 17.63 -22.28 3.62
N ASN A 422 16.53 -21.87 2.97
CA ASN A 422 16.19 -22.20 1.57
C ASN A 422 16.03 -23.71 1.30
N GLN A 423 15.49 -24.44 2.25
CA GLN A 423 15.15 -25.85 2.09
C GLN A 423 13.64 -26.01 2.15
N SER A 424 13.11 -27.02 1.43
CA SER A 424 11.69 -27.35 1.53
C SER A 424 11.32 -27.78 2.93
N PHE A 425 10.16 -27.38 3.41
CA PHE A 425 9.57 -27.92 4.63
C PHE A 425 9.24 -29.41 4.45
N VAL A 426 9.46 -30.19 5.49
CA VAL A 426 9.29 -31.66 5.42
C VAL A 426 7.93 -32.12 5.97
N SER A 427 7.22 -31.27 6.68
CA SER A 427 5.91 -31.59 7.27
C SER A 427 5.09 -30.34 7.62
N VAL A 428 3.81 -30.54 7.92
CA VAL A 428 2.92 -29.49 8.46
C VAL A 428 3.49 -28.90 9.75
N VAL A 429 3.98 -29.74 10.66
CA VAL A 429 4.59 -29.29 11.92
C VAL A 429 5.83 -28.44 11.67
N ASP A 430 6.66 -28.81 10.72
CA ASP A 430 7.88 -28.08 10.38
C ASP A 430 7.56 -26.66 9.85
N LYS A 431 6.47 -26.50 9.09
CA LYS A 431 6.08 -25.21 8.50
C LYS A 431 5.23 -24.36 9.44
N PHE A 432 4.34 -24.95 10.23
CA PHE A 432 3.28 -24.24 10.94
C PHE A 432 3.40 -24.30 12.47
N SER A 433 4.48 -24.87 13.04
CA SER A 433 4.69 -24.82 14.50
C SER A 433 4.76 -23.36 14.96
N PRO A 434 3.88 -22.94 15.90
CA PRO A 434 3.88 -21.55 16.32
C PRO A 434 5.11 -21.17 17.14
N GLU A 435 5.61 -19.96 16.90
CA GLU A 435 6.64 -19.27 17.65
C GLU A 435 6.03 -18.02 18.29
N THR A 436 6.23 -17.83 19.60
CA THR A 436 5.65 -16.69 20.32
C THR A 436 6.54 -15.46 20.22
N THR A 437 5.98 -14.34 19.75
CA THR A 437 6.65 -13.04 19.70
C THR A 437 5.64 -11.95 20.06
N ASN A 438 6.02 -11.01 20.94
CA ASN A 438 5.16 -9.92 21.40
C ASN A 438 3.78 -10.36 21.92
N GLY A 439 3.73 -11.51 22.60
CA GLY A 439 2.49 -12.05 23.17
C GLY A 439 1.51 -12.67 22.17
N ASP A 440 1.93 -12.84 20.92
CA ASP A 440 1.15 -13.46 19.84
C ASP A 440 1.95 -14.62 19.20
N GLU A 441 1.30 -15.45 18.40
CA GLU A 441 1.90 -16.63 17.79
C GLU A 441 2.08 -16.42 16.28
N PHE A 442 3.27 -16.79 15.78
CA PHE A 442 3.63 -16.69 14.36
C PHE A 442 4.23 -18.01 13.88
N THR A 443 4.18 -18.27 12.58
CA THR A 443 4.89 -19.39 11.97
C THR A 443 6.39 -19.13 11.97
N PRO A 444 7.24 -20.15 11.78
CA PRO A 444 8.64 -19.97 11.39
C PRO A 444 8.76 -19.09 10.15
N ILE A 445 9.99 -18.58 9.90
CA ILE A 445 10.27 -17.76 8.72
C ILE A 445 10.14 -18.59 7.44
N HIS A 446 9.45 -18.03 6.46
CA HIS A 446 9.27 -18.56 5.11
C HIS A 446 10.04 -17.74 4.09
N ARG A 447 10.36 -18.37 2.95
CA ARG A 447 10.99 -17.77 1.78
C ARG A 447 10.34 -18.31 0.51
N TRP A 448 10.31 -17.48 -0.53
CA TRP A 448 9.79 -17.87 -1.85
C TRP A 448 10.69 -18.88 -2.54
N ASN A 449 10.11 -19.86 -3.22
CA ASN A 449 10.82 -20.83 -4.05
C ASN A 449 10.88 -20.37 -5.51
N PHE A 450 11.93 -19.64 -5.89
CA PHE A 450 12.11 -19.18 -7.28
C PHE A 450 12.60 -20.25 -8.25
N ASP A 451 12.92 -21.45 -7.76
CA ASP A 451 13.23 -22.61 -8.60
C ASP A 451 11.97 -23.40 -8.99
N ASP A 452 10.81 -23.03 -8.49
CA ASP A 452 9.54 -23.64 -8.85
C ASP A 452 9.04 -23.14 -10.22
N PRO A 453 8.90 -24.04 -11.23
CA PRO A 453 8.44 -23.66 -12.55
C PRO A 453 6.97 -23.24 -12.57
N LEU A 454 6.14 -23.73 -11.65
CA LEU A 454 4.74 -23.38 -11.56
C LEU A 454 4.55 -21.93 -11.11
N LEU A 455 5.41 -21.46 -10.21
CA LEU A 455 5.38 -20.06 -9.75
C LEU A 455 6.05 -19.08 -10.73
N THR A 456 6.97 -19.57 -11.56
CA THR A 456 7.80 -18.73 -12.43
C THR A 456 7.29 -18.73 -13.88
N ILE A 457 7.70 -19.71 -14.68
CA ILE A 457 7.48 -19.71 -16.13
C ILE A 457 6.13 -20.26 -16.58
N ASN A 458 5.38 -20.90 -15.70
CA ASN A 458 4.08 -21.47 -16.08
C ASN A 458 3.11 -20.36 -16.49
N GLU A 459 2.47 -20.52 -17.65
CA GLU A 459 1.57 -19.50 -18.21
C GLU A 459 0.22 -19.41 -17.47
N THR A 460 -0.14 -20.45 -16.71
CA THR A 460 -1.42 -20.51 -15.99
C THR A 460 -1.29 -20.12 -14.52
N TYR A 461 -0.25 -20.61 -13.84
CA TYR A 461 -0.08 -20.47 -12.39
C TYR A 461 1.05 -19.50 -12.03
N GLY A 462 2.04 -19.32 -12.92
CA GLY A 462 3.24 -18.54 -12.68
C GLY A 462 3.14 -17.09 -13.16
N ILE A 463 4.21 -16.35 -12.93
CA ILE A 463 4.35 -14.97 -13.37
C ILE A 463 4.78 -14.82 -14.84
N GLY A 464 5.10 -15.91 -15.51
CA GLY A 464 5.47 -15.96 -16.93
C GLY A 464 6.95 -15.70 -17.23
N PHE A 465 7.84 -15.68 -16.25
CA PHE A 465 9.29 -15.54 -16.45
C PHE A 465 10.11 -16.19 -15.33
N ASP A 466 11.36 -16.57 -15.63
CA ASP A 466 12.34 -16.96 -14.61
C ASP A 466 12.93 -15.73 -13.93
N VAL A 467 13.01 -15.73 -12.59
CA VAL A 467 13.66 -14.69 -11.81
C VAL A 467 15.17 -14.73 -12.02
N THR A 468 15.81 -13.58 -12.20
CA THR A 468 17.26 -13.47 -12.39
C THR A 468 18.02 -14.08 -11.22
N GLY A 469 18.99 -14.95 -11.50
CA GLY A 469 19.73 -15.74 -10.51
C GLY A 469 19.16 -17.13 -10.26
N TYR A 470 18.07 -17.51 -10.95
CA TYR A 470 17.44 -18.82 -10.82
C TYR A 470 17.18 -19.45 -12.19
N ARG A 471 17.07 -20.78 -12.26
CA ARG A 471 16.70 -21.59 -13.43
C ARG A 471 17.44 -21.17 -14.71
N SER A 472 16.74 -20.81 -15.80
CA SER A 472 17.35 -20.37 -17.06
C SER A 472 18.18 -19.07 -16.92
N ARG A 473 17.92 -18.29 -15.89
CA ARG A 473 18.61 -17.02 -15.59
C ARG A 473 19.60 -17.12 -14.41
N ALA A 474 20.00 -18.33 -14.01
CA ALA A 474 20.90 -18.60 -12.89
C ALA A 474 22.29 -17.96 -13.05
N ASN A 475 22.78 -17.92 -14.29
CA ASN A 475 24.12 -17.42 -14.63
C ASN A 475 24.00 -16.37 -15.74
N ASN A 476 25.03 -15.62 -16.01
CA ASN A 476 25.16 -14.65 -17.11
C ASN A 476 24.82 -13.18 -16.76
N PHE A 477 24.63 -12.86 -15.49
CA PHE A 477 24.44 -11.49 -15.05
C PHE A 477 25.65 -10.99 -14.27
N THR A 478 26.08 -9.77 -14.57
CA THR A 478 27.12 -9.06 -13.82
C THR A 478 26.52 -7.76 -13.29
N GLN A 479 26.93 -7.35 -12.08
CA GLN A 479 26.48 -6.09 -11.50
C GLN A 479 26.77 -4.93 -12.46
N PRO A 480 25.72 -4.18 -12.89
CA PRO A 480 25.89 -3.14 -13.92
C PRO A 480 26.48 -1.84 -13.39
N PHE A 481 26.16 -1.46 -12.16
CA PHE A 481 26.58 -0.25 -11.48
C PHE A 481 27.09 -0.59 -10.09
N ALA A 482 28.06 0.16 -9.56
CA ALA A 482 28.43 0.06 -8.15
C ALA A 482 27.30 0.60 -7.25
N ALA A 483 27.21 0.15 -6.01
CA ALA A 483 26.13 0.58 -5.12
C ALA A 483 26.16 2.10 -4.87
N GLU A 484 27.32 2.71 -4.80
CA GLU A 484 27.53 4.16 -4.66
C GLU A 484 27.12 4.97 -5.89
N ASP A 485 27.03 4.31 -7.05
CA ASP A 485 26.59 4.89 -8.33
C ASP A 485 25.09 4.68 -8.60
N ILE A 486 24.38 4.06 -7.66
CA ILE A 486 22.91 3.95 -7.69
C ILE A 486 22.33 4.82 -6.59
N ILE A 487 21.21 5.50 -6.88
CA ILE A 487 20.41 6.25 -5.91
C ILE A 487 18.95 5.89 -6.06
N LEU A 488 18.26 5.66 -4.94
CA LEU A 488 16.82 5.47 -4.89
C LEU A 488 16.11 6.81 -4.74
N LEU A 489 15.11 7.05 -5.57
CA LEU A 489 14.24 8.22 -5.47
C LEU A 489 12.86 7.82 -4.97
N TYR A 490 12.40 8.50 -3.91
CA TYR A 490 11.12 8.30 -3.26
C TYR A 490 10.30 9.59 -3.15
N ASP A 491 8.99 9.42 -2.98
CA ASP A 491 8.05 10.44 -2.54
C ASP A 491 7.33 10.07 -1.22
N GLY A 492 7.87 9.08 -0.49
CA GLY A 492 7.31 8.54 0.74
C GLY A 492 6.23 7.47 0.56
N TYR A 493 5.64 7.34 -0.63
CA TYR A 493 4.49 6.46 -0.85
C TYR A 493 4.84 4.99 -1.04
N CYS A 494 5.97 4.67 -1.67
CA CYS A 494 6.39 3.30 -2.02
C CYS A 494 5.84 2.22 -1.08
N ALA A 495 5.10 1.26 -1.60
CA ALA A 495 4.30 0.31 -0.81
C ALA A 495 4.45 -1.14 -1.32
N SER A 496 4.18 -2.12 -0.47
CA SER A 496 4.11 -3.55 -0.79
C SER A 496 5.41 -4.05 -1.46
N THR A 497 5.37 -4.60 -2.66
CA THR A 497 6.56 -5.06 -3.42
C THR A 497 7.61 -3.96 -3.57
N CYS A 498 7.21 -2.70 -3.68
CA CYS A 498 8.15 -1.59 -3.71
C CYS A 498 8.97 -1.50 -2.42
N THR A 499 8.36 -1.77 -1.26
CA THR A 499 9.10 -1.78 0.03
C THR A 499 10.07 -2.95 0.13
N LEU A 500 9.70 -4.14 -0.36
CA LEU A 500 10.61 -5.29 -0.44
C LEU A 500 11.83 -5.01 -1.31
N PHE A 501 11.60 -4.49 -2.51
CA PHE A 501 12.67 -4.08 -3.41
C PHE A 501 13.58 -3.02 -2.78
N SER A 502 12.99 -2.04 -2.10
CA SER A 502 13.71 -0.99 -1.38
C SER A 502 14.55 -1.55 -0.24
N GLU A 503 14.00 -2.47 0.55
CA GLU A 503 14.72 -3.19 1.60
C GLU A 503 15.98 -3.88 1.06
N PHE A 504 15.86 -4.62 -0.04
CA PHE A 504 17.00 -5.32 -0.63
C PHE A 504 18.09 -4.34 -1.07
N LEU A 505 17.72 -3.26 -1.72
CA LEU A 505 18.69 -2.26 -2.17
C LEU A 505 19.36 -1.52 -0.99
N ARG A 506 18.57 -1.12 0.00
CA ARG A 506 19.07 -0.33 1.12
C ARG A 506 19.81 -1.18 2.16
N VAL A 507 19.18 -2.28 2.61
CA VAL A 507 19.71 -3.10 3.72
C VAL A 507 20.79 -4.05 3.23
N GLN A 508 20.58 -4.71 2.07
CA GLN A 508 21.52 -5.71 1.59
C GLN A 508 22.60 -5.15 0.66
N ALA A 509 22.24 -4.24 -0.25
CA ALA A 509 23.16 -3.67 -1.23
C ALA A 509 23.73 -2.31 -0.81
N ASN A 510 23.28 -1.72 0.31
CA ASN A 510 23.76 -0.43 0.83
C ASN A 510 23.60 0.75 -0.14
N VAL A 511 22.55 0.73 -0.96
CA VAL A 511 22.18 1.82 -1.87
C VAL A 511 21.57 2.98 -1.08
N ARG A 512 21.98 4.22 -1.39
CA ARG A 512 21.48 5.44 -0.74
C ARG A 512 20.16 5.90 -1.34
N SER A 513 19.50 6.84 -0.65
CA SER A 513 18.18 7.33 -1.01
C SER A 513 18.06 8.84 -1.00
N VAL A 514 17.17 9.33 -1.83
CA VAL A 514 16.65 10.70 -1.83
C VAL A 514 15.13 10.63 -1.76
N THR A 515 14.52 11.44 -0.90
CA THR A 515 13.06 11.49 -0.74
C THR A 515 12.56 12.92 -0.86
N PHE A 516 11.56 13.15 -1.71
CA PHE A 516 10.91 14.44 -1.85
C PHE A 516 9.75 14.65 -0.87
N GLY A 517 9.55 15.92 -0.50
CA GLY A 517 8.36 16.37 0.21
C GLY A 517 8.41 16.15 1.72
N GLY A 518 7.32 15.64 2.31
CA GLY A 518 7.09 15.50 3.74
C GLY A 518 6.52 16.75 4.38
N ARG A 519 6.10 16.63 5.64
CA ARG A 519 5.49 17.70 6.42
C ARG A 519 6.47 18.85 6.62
N PRO A 520 6.02 20.11 6.51
CA PRO A 520 6.86 21.29 6.72
C PRO A 520 7.01 21.65 8.22
N GLY A 521 6.14 21.09 9.09
CA GLY A 521 6.07 21.45 10.50
C GLY A 521 7.32 21.04 11.29
N LEU A 522 7.60 21.80 12.36
CA LEU A 522 8.61 21.46 13.34
C LEU A 522 8.05 20.45 14.35
N ASP A 523 8.88 19.54 14.83
CA ASP A 523 8.52 18.69 15.95
C ASP A 523 8.57 19.48 17.28
N GLU A 524 8.27 18.80 18.40
CA GLU A 524 8.30 19.42 19.74
C GLU A 524 9.71 19.92 20.15
N SER A 525 10.77 19.45 19.50
CA SER A 525 12.14 19.94 19.71
C SER A 525 12.42 21.22 18.92
N GLY A 526 11.54 21.61 18.02
CA GLY A 526 11.72 22.74 17.10
C GLY A 526 12.53 22.40 15.87
N GLU A 527 12.69 21.12 15.54
CA GLU A 527 13.39 20.63 14.35
C GLU A 527 12.41 20.01 13.35
N ILE A 528 12.78 20.03 12.07
CA ILE A 528 12.03 19.29 11.05
C ILE A 528 12.37 17.81 11.17
N PRO A 529 11.38 16.92 11.38
CA PRO A 529 11.64 15.49 11.54
C PRO A 529 12.30 14.89 10.31
N ILE A 530 13.12 13.87 10.51
CA ILE A 530 13.68 13.09 9.39
C ILE A 530 12.54 12.32 8.72
N ILE A 531 12.40 12.45 7.40
CA ILE A 531 11.38 11.74 6.62
C ILE A 531 11.80 10.28 6.36
N GLN A 532 10.86 9.36 6.33
CA GLN A 532 11.09 7.99 5.86
C GLN A 532 11.20 7.92 4.33
N ASN A 533 11.91 6.91 3.84
CA ASN A 533 12.03 6.62 2.40
C ASN A 533 10.71 6.09 1.83
N TYR A 534 10.12 5.14 2.51
CA TYR A 534 8.92 4.44 2.08
C TYR A 534 8.01 4.20 3.27
N GLY A 535 7.07 5.06 3.43
CA GLY A 535 6.07 5.02 4.48
C GLY A 535 4.73 4.45 4.03
N GLY A 536 4.69 3.78 2.88
CA GLY A 536 3.50 3.12 2.36
C GLY A 536 3.16 1.87 3.15
N VAL A 537 2.77 0.78 2.49
CA VAL A 537 2.42 -0.47 3.15
C VAL A 537 3.62 -1.41 3.13
N LYS A 538 4.11 -1.81 4.30
CA LYS A 538 5.27 -2.70 4.47
C LYS A 538 4.85 -4.12 4.84
N GLY A 539 3.96 -4.70 4.11
CA GLY A 539 3.57 -6.09 4.27
C GLY A 539 3.54 -6.79 2.93
N SER A 540 3.51 -8.08 2.91
CA SER A 540 3.35 -8.84 1.68
C SER A 540 2.09 -9.67 1.71
N ASN A 541 1.52 -9.90 0.53
CA ASN A 541 0.39 -10.80 0.36
C ASN A 541 -0.93 -10.30 0.93
N ASN A 542 -1.43 -9.21 0.42
CA ASN A 542 -2.81 -8.86 0.71
C ASN A 542 -3.75 -9.81 -0.03
N VAL A 543 -4.71 -10.36 0.68
CA VAL A 543 -5.76 -11.22 0.14
C VAL A 543 -7.12 -10.58 0.32
N GLY A 544 -8.03 -10.82 -0.61
CA GLY A 544 -9.43 -10.43 -0.46
C GLY A 544 -10.17 -11.33 0.52
N TYR A 545 -11.34 -10.90 0.98
CA TYR A 545 -12.16 -11.66 1.92
C TYR A 545 -12.56 -13.05 1.39
N SER A 546 -12.75 -13.19 0.08
CA SER A 546 -13.03 -14.48 -0.58
C SER A 546 -11.95 -15.54 -0.36
N TYR A 547 -10.74 -15.13 0.00
CA TYR A 547 -9.67 -16.06 0.35
C TYR A 547 -10.02 -16.93 1.55
N PHE A 548 -10.63 -16.36 2.58
CA PHE A 548 -11.05 -17.12 3.77
C PHE A 548 -12.19 -18.09 3.47
N ASN A 549 -13.11 -17.73 2.56
CA ASN A 549 -14.13 -18.66 2.07
C ASN A 549 -13.48 -19.87 1.39
N GLN A 550 -12.49 -19.64 0.51
CA GLN A 550 -11.76 -20.74 -0.14
C GLN A 550 -11.01 -21.62 0.86
N LEU A 551 -10.39 -21.03 1.88
CA LEU A 551 -9.74 -21.80 2.95
C LEU A 551 -10.73 -22.74 3.63
N ALA A 552 -11.92 -22.22 3.96
CA ALA A 552 -12.98 -23.00 4.60
C ALA A 552 -13.51 -24.11 3.69
N GLU A 553 -13.87 -23.79 2.45
CA GLU A 553 -14.38 -24.77 1.47
C GLU A 553 -13.41 -25.94 1.25
N ILE A 554 -12.13 -25.64 0.98
CA ILE A 554 -11.11 -26.67 0.73
C ILE A 554 -10.84 -27.48 1.99
N SER A 555 -10.78 -26.82 3.18
CA SER A 555 -10.55 -27.50 4.43
C SER A 555 -11.68 -28.48 4.80
N LEU A 556 -12.93 -28.07 4.61
CA LEU A 556 -14.11 -28.93 4.81
C LEU A 556 -14.13 -30.10 3.81
N ALA A 557 -13.80 -29.86 2.54
CA ALA A 557 -13.74 -30.88 1.52
C ALA A 557 -12.62 -31.91 1.75
N ALA A 558 -11.52 -31.52 2.37
CA ALA A 558 -10.35 -32.35 2.61
C ALA A 558 -10.43 -33.14 3.94
N GLN A 559 -11.43 -32.89 4.80
CA GLN A 559 -11.51 -33.53 6.10
C GLN A 559 -11.57 -35.07 5.96
N GLY A 560 -10.82 -35.76 6.84
CA GLY A 560 -10.72 -37.21 6.83
C GLY A 560 -9.76 -37.80 5.81
N ASN A 561 -9.10 -36.99 4.96
CA ASN A 561 -8.04 -37.47 4.09
C ASN A 561 -6.79 -37.88 4.91
N PRO A 562 -6.13 -39.00 4.56
CA PRO A 562 -4.90 -39.38 5.25
C PRO A 562 -3.77 -38.43 4.84
N LEU A 563 -3.16 -37.78 5.81
CA LEU A 563 -1.93 -37.02 5.57
C LEU A 563 -0.76 -37.98 5.41
N ASN A 564 -0.31 -38.18 4.17
CA ASN A 564 0.81 -39.08 3.89
C ASN A 564 2.17 -38.40 4.11
N THR A 565 2.46 -38.11 5.38
CA THR A 565 3.74 -37.54 5.84
C THR A 565 4.26 -38.32 7.04
N THR A 566 5.51 -38.08 7.40
CA THR A 566 6.13 -38.59 8.62
C THR A 566 5.42 -38.14 9.90
N SER A 567 4.51 -37.17 9.81
CA SER A 567 3.75 -36.62 10.92
C SER A 567 2.47 -37.40 11.28
N GLY A 568 2.10 -38.43 10.50
CA GLY A 568 0.90 -39.25 10.72
C GLY A 568 -0.36 -38.68 10.03
N PRO A 569 -1.49 -39.36 10.12
CA PRO A 569 -2.74 -38.95 9.52
C PRO A 569 -3.32 -37.71 10.22
N VAL A 570 -3.90 -36.79 9.42
CA VAL A 570 -4.79 -35.76 9.94
C VAL A 570 -6.08 -36.43 10.35
N GLY A 571 -6.46 -36.25 11.62
CA GLY A 571 -7.75 -36.73 12.11
C GLY A 571 -8.93 -36.00 11.43
N PRO A 572 -10.17 -36.50 11.63
CA PRO A 572 -11.34 -35.71 11.27
C PRO A 572 -11.33 -34.41 12.06
N LEU A 573 -11.90 -33.36 11.47
CA LEU A 573 -12.10 -32.08 12.14
C LEU A 573 -13.03 -32.28 13.38
N SER A 574 -12.79 -31.58 14.46
CA SER A 574 -13.68 -31.46 15.58
C SER A 574 -14.96 -30.70 15.21
N ALA A 575 -16.00 -30.76 16.02
CA ALA A 575 -17.19 -29.96 15.79
C ALA A 575 -16.92 -28.46 15.88
N GLU A 576 -16.00 -28.05 16.74
CA GLU A 576 -15.57 -26.68 16.92
C GLU A 576 -14.79 -26.20 15.67
N GLU A 577 -13.86 -27.00 15.16
CA GLU A 577 -13.11 -26.68 13.93
C GLU A 577 -14.06 -26.58 12.72
N VAL A 578 -15.07 -27.48 12.61
CA VAL A 578 -16.09 -27.40 11.55
C VAL A 578 -16.90 -26.11 11.70
N SER A 579 -17.34 -25.76 12.91
CA SER A 579 -18.09 -24.54 13.14
C SER A 579 -17.30 -23.27 12.76
N LEU A 580 -16.02 -23.23 13.12
CA LEU A 580 -15.12 -22.12 12.72
C LEU A 580 -15.00 -21.99 11.21
N LEU A 581 -14.88 -23.10 10.48
CA LEU A 581 -14.83 -23.08 9.02
C LEU A 581 -16.17 -22.64 8.42
N GLU A 582 -17.29 -23.10 8.95
CA GLU A 582 -18.63 -22.74 8.46
C GLU A 582 -18.92 -21.25 8.63
N LEU A 583 -18.41 -20.60 9.68
CA LEU A 583 -18.50 -19.14 9.85
C LEU A 583 -17.79 -18.39 8.73
N ASN A 584 -16.65 -18.89 8.25
CA ASN A 584 -15.92 -18.29 7.14
C ASN A 584 -16.59 -18.52 5.76
N LEU A 585 -17.67 -19.31 5.69
CA LEU A 585 -18.49 -19.42 4.48
C LEU A 585 -19.53 -18.31 4.35
N ASP A 586 -19.77 -17.53 5.42
CA ASP A 586 -20.66 -16.38 5.34
C ASP A 586 -20.04 -15.27 4.51
N THR A 587 -20.67 -14.92 3.39
CA THR A 587 -20.22 -13.88 2.46
C THR A 587 -20.93 -12.55 2.66
N TYR A 588 -21.82 -12.43 3.64
CA TYR A 588 -22.67 -11.24 3.77
C TYR A 588 -21.84 -9.97 3.94
N ALA A 589 -20.86 -9.96 4.81
CA ALA A 589 -20.00 -8.81 5.03
C ALA A 589 -19.20 -8.47 3.77
N ALA A 590 -18.64 -9.47 3.08
CA ALA A 590 -17.94 -9.25 1.81
C ALA A 590 -18.86 -8.63 0.75
N ASN A 591 -20.13 -9.07 0.70
CA ASN A 591 -21.13 -8.55 -0.21
C ASN A 591 -21.59 -7.10 0.11
N ARG A 592 -21.31 -6.62 1.35
CA ARG A 592 -21.52 -5.22 1.76
C ARG A 592 -20.32 -4.32 1.45
N SER A 593 -19.39 -4.77 0.63
CA SER A 593 -18.20 -4.01 0.24
C SER A 593 -17.94 -4.05 -1.26
N THR A 594 -17.22 -3.03 -1.75
CA THR A 594 -16.68 -2.98 -3.12
C THR A 594 -15.21 -3.33 -3.20
N GLY A 595 -14.57 -3.56 -2.07
CA GLY A 595 -13.18 -3.98 -2.00
C GLY A 595 -12.77 -4.26 -0.58
N THR A 596 -12.26 -5.47 -0.38
CA THR A 596 -11.70 -5.92 0.88
C THR A 596 -10.28 -6.40 0.67
N SER A 597 -9.43 -6.18 1.64
CA SER A 597 -8.12 -6.84 1.71
C SER A 597 -7.64 -6.90 3.14
N ILE A 598 -6.79 -7.88 3.40
CA ILE A 598 -6.10 -8.06 4.66
C ILE A 598 -4.67 -8.48 4.39
N ASN A 599 -3.74 -8.05 5.22
CA ASN A 599 -2.34 -8.44 5.17
C ASN A 599 -2.15 -9.76 5.91
N VAL A 600 -1.70 -10.80 5.21
CA VAL A 600 -1.55 -12.15 5.80
C VAL A 600 -0.10 -12.57 6.02
N ARG A 601 0.87 -11.76 5.55
CA ARG A 601 2.30 -12.01 5.75
C ARG A 601 3.01 -10.79 6.32
N ASP A 602 3.68 -10.96 7.44
CA ASP A 602 4.71 -10.03 7.92
C ASP A 602 5.97 -10.17 7.06
N ASN A 603 6.57 -9.04 6.71
CA ASN A 603 7.96 -9.00 6.29
C ASN A 603 8.84 -8.75 7.52
N ILE A 604 9.92 -9.50 7.65
CA ILE A 604 10.88 -9.36 8.73
C ILE A 604 12.22 -8.94 8.14
N LEU A 605 12.77 -7.83 8.62
CA LEU A 605 14.10 -7.40 8.20
C LEU A 605 15.16 -8.31 8.82
N ARG A 606 16.32 -8.46 8.13
CA ARG A 606 17.41 -9.29 8.66
C ARG A 606 17.90 -8.86 10.05
N ASP A 607 17.84 -7.57 10.34
CA ASP A 607 18.25 -7.00 11.62
C ASP A 607 17.19 -7.18 12.72
N ASN A 608 15.99 -7.67 12.37
CA ASN A 608 14.87 -7.92 13.27
C ASN A 608 14.51 -9.41 13.38
N LEU A 609 15.37 -10.33 12.93
CA LEU A 609 15.12 -11.76 13.06
C LEU A 609 15.11 -12.21 14.52
N ASP A 610 15.90 -11.58 15.39
CA ASP A 610 16.00 -11.94 16.80
C ASP A 610 14.83 -11.37 17.65
N ASP A 611 14.36 -10.17 17.32
CA ASP A 611 13.26 -9.52 18.06
C ASP A 611 11.88 -9.73 17.40
N GLY A 612 11.87 -10.17 16.15
CA GLY A 612 10.66 -10.48 15.38
C GLY A 612 9.78 -9.28 15.07
N VAL A 613 10.28 -8.03 15.18
CA VAL A 613 9.49 -6.84 14.88
C VAL A 613 9.21 -6.77 13.39
N PRO A 614 7.93 -6.72 12.96
CA PRO A 614 7.57 -6.62 11.55
C PRO A 614 8.09 -5.32 10.91
N ALA A 615 8.47 -5.40 9.63
CA ALA A 615 9.01 -4.28 8.87
C ALA A 615 8.12 -3.02 8.89
N GLN A 616 6.79 -3.20 8.99
CA GLN A 616 5.82 -2.10 9.05
C GLN A 616 6.00 -1.21 10.29
N PHE A 617 6.62 -1.71 11.35
CA PHE A 617 6.90 -0.96 12.58
C PHE A 617 8.34 -0.44 12.66
N ILE A 618 9.15 -0.65 11.64
CA ILE A 618 10.54 -0.18 11.57
C ILE A 618 10.59 1.16 10.84
N TYR A 619 11.20 2.15 11.50
CA TYR A 619 11.44 3.46 10.91
C TYR A 619 12.70 3.43 10.04
N GLU A 620 12.57 3.79 8.76
CA GLU A 620 13.66 3.74 7.78
C GLU A 620 13.93 5.13 7.17
N PRO A 621 14.72 5.97 7.86
CA PRO A 621 14.94 7.36 7.47
C PRO A 621 15.67 7.50 6.15
N THR A 622 15.37 8.60 5.43
CA THR A 622 16.06 8.94 4.18
C THR A 622 17.48 9.42 4.42
N ASP A 623 18.39 9.08 3.51
CA ASP A 623 19.74 9.66 3.52
C ASP A 623 19.71 11.16 3.18
N CYS A 624 18.84 11.56 2.22
CA CYS A 624 18.70 12.94 1.77
C CYS A 624 17.23 13.30 1.51
N ARG A 625 16.75 14.37 2.10
CA ARG A 625 15.47 14.97 1.81
C ARG A 625 15.64 16.14 0.84
N LEU A 626 14.73 16.25 -0.13
CA LEU A 626 14.60 17.41 -1.02
C LEU A 626 13.17 17.98 -0.93
N PHE A 627 13.05 19.28 -1.08
CA PHE A 627 11.74 19.91 -1.26
C PHE A 627 11.42 20.02 -2.73
N TYR A 628 10.14 19.84 -3.08
CA TYR A 628 9.68 20.17 -4.42
C TYR A 628 9.82 21.66 -4.69
N THR A 629 10.30 21.99 -5.89
CA THR A 629 10.28 23.35 -6.43
C THR A 629 9.10 23.54 -7.37
N PRO A 630 8.74 24.78 -7.77
CA PRO A 630 7.67 25.00 -8.75
C PRO A 630 7.84 24.20 -10.05
N LYS A 631 9.07 23.94 -10.46
CA LYS A 631 9.38 23.17 -11.66
C LYS A 631 9.34 21.68 -11.38
N SER A 632 10.03 21.20 -10.34
CA SER A 632 10.12 19.75 -10.07
C SER A 632 8.79 19.12 -9.67
N ILE A 633 7.82 19.88 -9.11
CA ILE A 633 6.50 19.34 -8.78
C ILE A 633 5.66 18.95 -10.02
N ILE A 634 6.02 19.42 -11.21
CA ILE A 634 5.30 19.15 -12.45
C ILE A 634 6.16 18.50 -13.54
N ASP A 635 7.47 18.42 -13.34
CA ASP A 635 8.45 17.94 -14.32
C ASP A 635 9.35 16.85 -13.70
N PRO A 636 9.13 15.55 -14.02
CA PRO A 636 9.95 14.46 -13.51
C PRO A 636 11.43 14.56 -13.91
N GLU A 637 11.76 15.09 -15.10
CA GLU A 637 13.16 15.28 -15.51
C GLU A 637 13.87 16.27 -14.59
N GLU A 638 13.20 17.32 -14.14
CA GLU A 638 13.75 18.25 -13.18
C GLU A 638 13.96 17.62 -11.80
N GLN A 639 13.04 16.71 -11.36
CA GLN A 639 13.26 15.93 -10.14
C GLN A 639 14.53 15.10 -10.25
N TRP A 640 14.71 14.38 -11.36
CA TRP A 640 15.91 13.57 -11.59
C TRP A 640 17.19 14.41 -11.62
N ARG A 641 17.15 15.63 -12.17
CA ARG A 641 18.29 16.55 -12.15
C ARG A 641 18.66 17.00 -10.74
N GLN A 642 17.65 17.33 -9.91
CA GLN A 642 17.87 17.68 -8.50
C GLN A 642 18.41 16.51 -7.71
N VAL A 643 17.92 15.28 -7.94
CA VAL A 643 18.45 14.05 -7.34
C VAL A 643 19.91 13.80 -7.75
N ALA A 644 20.24 13.93 -9.03
CA ALA A 644 21.59 13.75 -9.53
C ALA A 644 22.56 14.77 -8.91
N GLU A 645 22.13 16.04 -8.79
CA GLU A 645 22.91 17.09 -8.15
C GLU A 645 23.13 16.82 -6.66
N ALA A 646 22.10 16.40 -5.94
CA ALA A 646 22.21 16.05 -4.53
C ALA A 646 23.09 14.80 -4.31
N ALA A 647 22.95 13.79 -5.17
CA ALA A 647 23.65 12.52 -5.02
C ALA A 647 25.14 12.60 -5.40
N TRP A 648 25.48 13.32 -6.47
CA TRP A 648 26.82 13.28 -7.08
C TRP A 648 27.39 14.66 -7.47
N GLY A 649 26.53 15.70 -7.63
CA GLY A 649 26.95 17.05 -8.03
C GLY A 649 27.44 17.94 -6.88
N GLY A 650 27.14 17.56 -5.65
CA GLY A 650 27.51 18.33 -4.45
C GLY A 650 26.39 19.25 -3.94
N GLY A 651 25.17 19.08 -4.46
CA GLY A 651 23.96 19.73 -3.96
C GLY A 651 23.70 19.36 -2.49
N ALA A 652 23.09 20.27 -1.73
CA ALA A 652 22.80 20.08 -0.32
C ALA A 652 21.44 19.41 -0.13
N CYS A 653 21.35 18.51 0.83
CA CYS A 653 20.07 17.99 1.36
C CYS A 653 19.46 19.03 2.31
N VAL A 654 18.13 19.08 2.37
CA VAL A 654 17.41 19.97 3.30
C VAL A 654 17.24 19.33 4.67
N ALA A 655 16.75 20.10 5.65
CA ALA A 655 16.40 19.60 6.97
C ALA A 655 15.43 18.41 6.90
N GLY A 656 15.56 17.46 7.81
CA GLY A 656 14.83 16.18 7.77
C GLY A 656 15.57 15.08 6.99
N SER A 657 16.87 15.23 6.78
CA SER A 657 17.80 14.22 6.24
C SER A 657 18.65 13.61 7.36
N LEU A 658 19.16 12.39 7.14
CA LEU A 658 20.16 11.79 8.04
C LEU A 658 21.47 12.57 8.09
N GLY A 659 21.87 13.22 6.98
CA GLY A 659 23.05 14.06 6.87
C GLY A 659 22.68 15.49 6.52
N THR A 660 22.84 16.45 7.43
CA THR A 660 22.73 17.88 7.17
C THR A 660 24.09 18.53 7.22
N GLY A 661 24.48 19.32 6.20
CA GLY A 661 25.73 20.07 6.12
C GLY A 661 26.71 19.55 5.08
N GLU A 662 27.96 20.07 5.14
CA GLU A 662 29.04 19.71 4.21
C GLU A 662 29.50 18.24 4.28
N ASP A 663 29.01 17.47 5.26
CA ASP A 663 29.19 16.02 5.29
C ASP A 663 28.19 15.35 4.34
N LYS A 664 28.47 15.54 3.07
CA LYS A 664 27.90 14.83 1.93
C LYS A 664 27.72 13.36 2.28
N LEU A 665 26.51 12.82 2.08
CA LEU A 665 26.14 11.40 1.88
C LEU A 665 27.30 10.38 2.15
N LYS A 666 28.12 10.65 3.16
CA LYS A 666 29.12 9.71 3.65
C LYS A 666 28.45 8.87 4.72
N ARG A 667 27.93 7.71 4.31
CA ARG A 667 27.61 6.68 5.30
C ARG A 667 28.83 6.35 6.13
N THR A 668 28.80 6.73 7.40
CA THR A 668 29.42 5.88 8.40
C THR A 668 28.54 4.66 8.48
N VAL A 669 29.07 3.50 8.11
CA VAL A 669 28.36 2.22 8.26
C VAL A 669 27.99 2.08 9.73
N VAL A 670 26.76 2.44 10.06
CA VAL A 670 26.19 2.17 11.38
C VAL A 670 25.82 0.71 11.38
N ARG A 671 26.75 -0.12 11.84
CA ARG A 671 26.48 -1.53 12.13
C ARG A 671 25.53 -1.60 13.31
N SER A 672 24.44 -2.31 13.11
CA SER A 672 23.45 -2.80 14.08
C SER A 672 22.39 -1.82 14.57
N GLY A 673 21.16 -2.33 14.67
CA GLY A 673 19.96 -1.64 15.14
C GLY A 673 20.04 -0.96 16.53
N GLU A 674 21.08 -1.23 17.33
CA GLU A 674 21.25 -0.58 18.62
C GLU A 674 21.67 0.90 18.53
N GLN A 675 22.36 1.31 17.48
CA GLN A 675 22.80 2.70 17.34
C GLN A 675 21.68 3.60 16.80
N TRP A 676 20.74 3.04 16.02
CA TRP A 676 19.53 3.71 15.55
C TRP A 676 18.53 3.99 16.67
N ARG A 677 18.40 3.07 17.63
CA ARG A 677 17.54 3.21 18.80
C ARG A 677 17.92 4.39 19.72
N ARG A 678 19.14 4.93 19.59
CA ARG A 678 19.64 6.02 20.46
C ARG A 678 19.56 7.43 19.87
N THR A 679 19.38 7.58 18.55
CA THR A 679 19.43 8.89 17.88
C THR A 679 18.11 9.39 17.35
N VAL A 680 17.12 8.54 17.15
CA VAL A 680 15.81 8.92 16.67
C VAL A 680 14.75 8.12 17.43
N GLU A 681 14.37 8.59 18.62
CA GLU A 681 13.12 8.20 19.22
C GLU A 681 12.02 9.07 18.59
N PRO A 682 11.19 8.56 17.67
CA PRO A 682 10.01 9.29 17.28
C PRO A 682 9.11 9.37 18.50
N LYS A 683 8.89 10.56 19.02
CA LYS A 683 7.92 10.74 20.09
C LYS A 683 6.55 10.37 19.54
N VAL A 684 5.91 9.40 20.18
CA VAL A 684 4.50 9.11 19.99
C VAL A 684 3.74 10.39 20.32
N ILE A 685 3.07 10.97 19.34
CA ILE A 685 2.20 12.12 19.56
C ILE A 685 0.95 11.58 20.25
N SER A 686 0.70 12.02 21.48
CA SER A 686 -0.63 11.90 22.05
C SER A 686 -1.59 12.65 21.14
N LEU A 687 -2.56 11.97 20.55
CA LEU A 687 -3.72 12.63 19.96
C LEU A 687 -4.30 13.57 21.04
N PRO A 688 -4.72 14.79 20.69
CA PRO A 688 -5.25 15.73 21.68
C PRO A 688 -6.32 15.04 22.52
N ASP A 689 -6.11 15.10 23.84
CA ASP A 689 -7.02 14.56 24.86
C ASP A 689 -8.38 15.21 24.75
N LYS A 690 -9.22 14.81 23.90
CA LYS A 690 -10.67 15.07 23.87
C LYS A 690 -11.20 15.04 22.44
N LYS A 691 -11.72 13.94 22.09
CA LYS A 691 -12.52 13.51 20.94
C LYS A 691 -11.70 12.63 20.00
N PRO A 692 -12.15 11.41 19.77
CA PRO A 692 -11.61 10.60 18.69
C PRO A 692 -11.68 11.39 17.38
N VAL A 693 -10.73 11.22 16.49
CA VAL A 693 -10.72 11.82 15.13
C VAL A 693 -12.07 11.66 14.42
N ARG A 694 -12.84 10.64 14.77
CA ARG A 694 -14.21 10.36 14.37
C ARG A 694 -15.20 11.48 14.73
N THR A 695 -15.07 12.08 15.94
CA THR A 695 -15.98 13.12 16.44
C THR A 695 -15.67 14.51 15.85
N LEU A 696 -14.42 14.83 15.55
CA LEU A 696 -14.05 16.12 14.95
C LEU A 696 -14.62 16.31 13.54
N TRP A 697 -14.75 15.23 12.77
CA TRP A 697 -15.38 15.27 11.45
C TRP A 697 -16.87 15.50 11.49
N TRP A 698 -17.50 15.08 12.54
CA TRP A 698 -18.93 14.95 12.67
C TRP A 698 -19.59 16.21 13.22
N GLU A 699 -19.02 16.83 14.25
CA GLU A 699 -19.59 18.02 14.89
C GLU A 699 -19.47 19.29 14.05
N ALA A 700 -18.54 19.34 13.09
CA ALA A 700 -18.41 20.47 12.15
C ALA A 700 -19.43 20.45 10.99
N GLN A 701 -20.23 19.39 10.85
CA GLN A 701 -21.02 19.16 9.63
C GLN A 701 -22.47 19.63 9.66
N PHE A 702 -23.05 19.97 10.81
CA PHE A 702 -24.47 20.33 10.88
C PHE A 702 -24.70 21.62 11.67
N ASP A 703 -24.36 22.76 11.07
CA ASP A 703 -24.96 24.01 11.42
C ASP A 703 -26.33 24.10 10.73
N THR A 704 -27.39 23.74 11.46
CA THR A 704 -28.79 23.81 10.99
C THR A 704 -29.33 25.22 10.97
N SER A 705 -28.51 26.24 11.13
CA SER A 705 -28.92 27.64 11.24
C SER A 705 -28.90 28.43 9.93
N VAL A 706 -28.55 27.82 8.80
CA VAL A 706 -28.60 28.49 7.49
C VAL A 706 -29.98 28.24 6.87
N PRO A 707 -30.83 29.26 6.66
CA PRO A 707 -32.09 29.11 5.94
C PRO A 707 -31.83 28.88 4.44
N TYR A 708 -32.65 28.06 3.82
CA TYR A 708 -32.71 27.68 2.44
C TYR A 708 -32.49 28.82 1.42
#